data_a150cde3c3583c3b9927dc4a3e16da92
#
_entry.id   a150cde3c3583c3b9927dc4a3e16da92
#
_cell.length_a   1.000
_cell.length_b   1.000
_cell.length_c   1.000
_cell.angle_alpha   90.00
_cell.angle_beta   90.00
_cell.angle_gamma   90.00
#
_symmetry.space_group_name_H-M   'P 1'
#
loop_
_entity.id
_entity.type
_entity.pdbx_description
1 polymer ?
#
loop_
_entity_poly.entity_id
_entity_poly.type
_entity_poly.pdbx_seq_one_letter_code
_entity_poly.pdbx_strand_id
1 'polypeptide(L)'
;MRLVDWARMADIITFFIYMNKNFTSLAFALLVSASALAQTTTIRVQGAPRKVSTALAANIKKAAEATTSTNIDFSKIERWTGQGDCQAALAIKWADGQNEGKTLVWGYRWNSTETKTGEDLIRAVVKADPALYMMASNGDWGIVIGGIGYDVDGDRYVTLTTMEDEIYPRNGVFNLPSSEFDTSASTKWTESDAWNNGYMTTGFWNYYVADNATDALQMSMVGATGRTLQNGCVDAYVFGYFNPEDGTNVYDGNLSYLPATVDYTQGVYLVNEDWTGHRNSTVNFLSKDGTFVYDHVQNVGMTACYGTFYGNRFYAISKKNNGLKTDDAFGRITVCDANSTRIIKQIKEIAGKEGRSFCGIDEHKAYVSTSGGIYTLNLDELSVGSAVTNADGGTANLGECGNMVRLGNYVYAIEYNKNLHVIDCSTDRIVASIAAKVFSITMSKDGSLWVSTDKGISRVNTETNKLETISLPEGINVPANSNGAWCPDGLCASMQNNVIYWTSVSWNILKVFKYDINKNEFAKVVDLSNDADKWKMYSASNLRIDPITDNLYVSLFKDYGVTDYAVRTYDNKGNKLNQYDLEQKNYWFPGMFVFPDTEDPVASKMDDITVLQGKEAEVDLSTICTDADNFQAAIVKTVKSIADAEIATATVKNGKLVVKGLKAGSTTATIAFCSNGITTTADVNINVSDATAISSTAAATNLHEVARYTVDGRRINQPQKGLNIVKFSDGSVKKVVVE
;
A
#
# COMPACT_ATOMS: atom_id res chain seq x y z
N MET A 1 20.95 -56.00 -23.03
CA MET A 1 20.66 -54.71 -22.39
C MET A 1 19.18 -54.65 -22.02
N ARG A 2 18.70 -55.33 -20.98
CA ARG A 2 17.29 -55.25 -20.49
C ARG A 2 17.00 -56.10 -19.24
N LEU A 3 17.99 -56.76 -18.66
CA LEU A 3 17.80 -57.54 -17.42
C LEU A 3 18.38 -56.89 -16.16
N VAL A 4 19.11 -55.77 -16.34
CA VAL A 4 19.74 -55.04 -15.21
C VAL A 4 18.77 -54.04 -14.57
N ASP A 5 17.77 -53.55 -15.31
CA ASP A 5 16.83 -52.55 -14.80
C ASP A 5 15.76 -53.13 -13.86
N TRP A 6 15.39 -54.39 -14.00
CA TRP A 6 14.39 -55.03 -13.13
C TRP A 6 14.94 -55.37 -11.73
N ALA A 7 16.21 -55.66 -11.61
CA ALA A 7 16.85 -55.91 -10.31
C ALA A 7 16.95 -54.61 -9.49
N ARG A 8 17.24 -53.44 -10.11
CA ARG A 8 17.25 -52.17 -9.44
C ARG A 8 15.86 -51.68 -8.99
N MET A 9 14.83 -51.99 -9.79
CA MET A 9 13.45 -51.65 -9.41
C MET A 9 12.94 -52.51 -8.26
N ALA A 10 13.31 -53.80 -8.22
CA ALA A 10 12.96 -54.69 -7.11
C ALA A 10 13.64 -54.24 -5.79
N ASP A 11 14.91 -53.81 -5.85
CA ASP A 11 15.62 -53.29 -4.68
C ASP A 11 15.02 -51.99 -4.16
N ILE A 12 14.58 -51.10 -5.04
CA ILE A 12 13.90 -49.86 -4.67
C ILE A 12 12.54 -50.16 -4.02
N ILE A 13 11.75 -51.05 -4.58
CA ILE A 13 10.43 -51.44 -4.02
C ILE A 13 10.60 -52.15 -2.67
N THR A 14 11.60 -53.03 -2.54
CA THR A 14 11.89 -53.73 -1.29
C THR A 14 12.38 -52.74 -0.21
N PHE A 15 13.16 -51.74 -0.60
CA PHE A 15 13.62 -50.69 0.30
C PHE A 15 12.47 -49.82 0.80
N PHE A 16 11.53 -49.43 -0.06
CA PHE A 16 10.33 -48.69 0.32
C PHE A 16 9.38 -49.49 1.24
N ILE A 17 9.24 -50.79 0.99
CA ILE A 17 8.42 -51.66 1.84
C ILE A 17 9.08 -51.85 3.21
N TYR A 18 10.42 -51.94 3.28
CA TYR A 18 11.16 -52.08 4.53
C TYR A 18 11.16 -50.78 5.36
N MET A 19 11.28 -49.63 4.71
CA MET A 19 11.13 -48.32 5.36
C MET A 19 9.73 -48.11 5.95
N ASN A 20 8.69 -48.45 5.21
CA ASN A 20 7.31 -48.31 5.68
C ASN A 20 7.06 -49.19 6.92
N LYS A 21 7.53 -50.40 6.96
CA LYS A 21 7.36 -51.30 8.11
C LYS A 21 8.11 -50.83 9.37
N ASN A 22 9.33 -50.38 9.23
CA ASN A 22 10.11 -49.90 10.38
C ASN A 22 9.63 -48.55 10.90
N PHE A 23 9.14 -47.69 10.01
CA PHE A 23 8.57 -46.37 10.37
C PHE A 23 7.24 -46.53 11.11
N THR A 24 6.37 -47.42 10.68
CA THR A 24 5.11 -47.75 11.33
C THR A 24 5.32 -48.37 12.72
N SER A 25 6.33 -49.22 12.87
CA SER A 25 6.67 -49.84 14.15
C SER A 25 7.29 -48.85 15.16
N LEU A 26 8.07 -47.90 14.68
CA LEU A 26 8.71 -46.88 15.54
C LEU A 26 7.71 -45.81 15.99
N ALA A 27 6.83 -45.39 15.09
CA ALA A 27 5.72 -44.47 15.43
C ALA A 27 4.75 -45.10 16.43
N PHE A 28 4.51 -46.42 16.33
CA PHE A 28 3.67 -47.12 17.30
C PHE A 28 4.33 -47.28 18.67
N ALA A 29 5.65 -47.44 18.74
CA ALA A 29 6.41 -47.55 19.99
C ALA A 29 6.49 -46.16 20.71
N LEU A 30 6.54 -45.04 19.97
CA LEU A 30 6.50 -43.71 20.50
C LEU A 30 5.09 -43.27 20.96
N LEU A 31 4.04 -43.73 20.28
CA LEU A 31 2.64 -43.48 20.64
C LEU A 31 2.16 -44.23 21.90
N VAL A 32 2.78 -45.38 22.20
CA VAL A 32 2.44 -46.18 23.38
C VAL A 32 3.08 -45.61 24.66
N SER A 33 4.12 -44.80 24.56
CA SER A 33 4.78 -44.13 25.70
C SER A 33 4.22 -42.73 26.01
N ALA A 34 3.49 -42.12 25.08
CA ALA A 34 2.75 -40.88 25.29
C ALA A 34 1.26 -41.21 25.40
N SER A 35 0.78 -41.38 26.60
CA SER A 35 -0.58 -41.79 26.93
C SER A 35 -1.67 -40.94 26.25
N ALA A 36 -2.60 -41.74 25.62
CA ALA A 36 -4.01 -41.45 25.42
C ALA A 36 -4.40 -40.16 24.68
N LEU A 37 -4.41 -40.29 23.36
CA LEU A 37 -5.51 -39.87 22.46
C LEU A 37 -5.08 -40.15 21.01
N ALA A 38 -5.03 -41.41 20.63
CA ALA A 38 -4.72 -41.78 19.26
C ALA A 38 -5.98 -41.77 18.39
N GLN A 39 -6.15 -40.71 17.63
CA GLN A 39 -6.86 -40.82 16.36
C GLN A 39 -5.89 -41.41 15.32
N THR A 40 -6.28 -42.48 14.64
CA THR A 40 -5.53 -43.10 13.55
C THR A 40 -5.52 -42.19 12.33
N THR A 41 -4.59 -41.24 12.30
CA THR A 41 -4.30 -40.43 11.13
C THR A 41 -3.07 -41.02 10.43
N THR A 42 -3.13 -41.17 9.14
CA THR A 42 -1.99 -41.56 8.31
C THR A 42 -0.90 -40.54 8.41
N ILE A 43 0.23 -40.88 9.04
CA ILE A 43 1.36 -39.95 9.22
C ILE A 43 2.01 -39.72 7.87
N ARG A 44 2.07 -38.47 7.46
CA ARG A 44 2.76 -38.02 6.26
C ARG A 44 3.93 -37.15 6.68
N VAL A 45 5.15 -37.65 6.48
CA VAL A 45 6.38 -36.91 6.76
C VAL A 45 6.87 -36.27 5.47
N GLN A 46 7.10 -35.00 5.48
CA GLN A 46 7.61 -34.25 4.36
C GLN A 46 9.10 -34.59 4.19
N GLY A 47 9.46 -35.29 3.13
CA GLY A 47 10.83 -35.59 2.69
C GLY A 47 11.73 -36.30 3.70
N ALA A 48 11.92 -37.59 3.56
CA ALA A 48 12.87 -38.31 4.39
C ALA A 48 14.21 -38.48 3.67
N PRO A 49 15.35 -38.15 4.31
CA PRO A 49 16.67 -38.36 3.72
C PRO A 49 17.02 -39.85 3.56
N ARG A 50 17.92 -40.12 2.63
CA ARG A 50 18.28 -41.50 2.21
C ARG A 50 18.90 -42.40 3.28
N LYS A 51 19.37 -41.87 4.45
CA LYS A 51 20.06 -42.62 5.51
C LYS A 51 19.44 -42.42 6.88
N VAL A 52 18.14 -42.73 7.06
CA VAL A 52 17.40 -42.10 8.16
C VAL A 52 16.90 -43.01 9.27
N SER A 53 16.98 -44.32 9.19
CA SER A 53 16.19 -45.13 10.14
C SER A 53 16.56 -44.94 11.62
N THR A 54 17.84 -44.76 11.94
CA THR A 54 18.30 -44.63 13.35
C THR A 54 18.49 -43.17 13.76
N ALA A 55 18.94 -42.32 12.86
CA ALA A 55 19.27 -40.94 13.14
C ALA A 55 18.03 -40.02 13.24
N LEU A 56 17.03 -40.23 12.39
CA LEU A 56 15.75 -39.51 12.50
C LEU A 56 15.04 -39.83 13.83
N ALA A 57 15.10 -41.11 14.25
CA ALA A 57 14.56 -41.53 15.54
C ALA A 57 15.28 -40.87 16.73
N ALA A 58 16.63 -40.77 16.66
CA ALA A 58 17.41 -40.10 17.69
C ALA A 58 17.13 -38.59 17.75
N ASN A 59 16.95 -37.93 16.59
CA ASN A 59 16.63 -36.51 16.52
C ASN A 59 15.19 -36.21 16.94
N ILE A 60 14.23 -37.07 16.59
CA ILE A 60 12.83 -36.97 17.08
C ILE A 60 12.83 -37.14 18.61
N LYS A 61 13.61 -38.10 19.16
CA LYS A 61 13.72 -38.27 20.59
C LYS A 61 14.38 -37.04 21.27
N LYS A 62 15.45 -36.50 20.69
CA LYS A 62 16.12 -35.30 21.19
C LYS A 62 15.22 -34.05 21.10
N ALA A 63 14.44 -33.93 20.03
CA ALA A 63 13.44 -32.85 19.89
C ALA A 63 12.27 -33.00 20.90
N ALA A 64 11.85 -34.24 21.19
CA ALA A 64 10.86 -34.53 22.21
C ALA A 64 11.36 -34.28 23.64
N GLU A 65 12.67 -34.38 23.86
CA GLU A 65 13.32 -34.06 25.16
C GLU A 65 13.58 -32.56 25.35
N ALA A 66 13.61 -31.77 24.27
CA ALA A 66 13.73 -30.31 24.32
C ALA A 66 12.34 -29.64 24.50
N THR A 67 11.68 -29.98 25.61
CA THR A 67 10.36 -29.44 25.96
C THR A 67 10.48 -28.02 26.48
N THR A 68 10.77 -27.06 25.64
CA THR A 68 10.61 -25.64 25.97
C THR A 68 9.36 -25.09 25.30
N SER A 69 8.52 -24.43 26.08
CA SER A 69 7.45 -23.56 25.57
C SER A 69 8.00 -22.72 24.41
N THR A 70 7.17 -22.40 23.43
CA THR A 70 7.58 -21.51 22.34
C THR A 70 8.05 -20.16 22.84
N ASN A 71 7.52 -19.70 24.00
CA ASN A 71 7.77 -18.38 24.59
C ASN A 71 7.51 -17.20 23.62
N ILE A 72 6.72 -17.41 22.56
CA ILE A 72 6.33 -16.34 21.66
C ILE A 72 5.25 -15.50 22.33
N ASP A 73 5.59 -14.25 22.59
CA ASP A 73 4.63 -13.23 23.00
C ASP A 73 4.06 -12.55 21.75
N PHE A 74 2.84 -12.89 21.40
CA PHE A 74 2.16 -12.33 20.21
C PHE A 74 2.08 -10.80 20.25
N SER A 75 2.08 -10.18 21.43
CA SER A 75 2.06 -8.72 21.56
C SER A 75 3.38 -8.05 21.13
N LYS A 76 4.46 -8.83 21.01
CA LYS A 76 5.78 -8.36 20.58
C LYS A 76 6.10 -8.68 19.14
N ILE A 77 5.20 -9.32 18.42
CA ILE A 77 5.36 -9.53 16.99
C ILE A 77 5.08 -8.21 16.29
N GLU A 78 6.10 -7.67 15.63
CA GLU A 78 6.03 -6.36 14.99
C GLU A 78 5.41 -6.43 13.59
N ARG A 79 5.63 -7.54 12.87
CA ARG A 79 5.14 -7.68 11.51
C ARG A 79 4.00 -8.68 11.41
N TRP A 80 2.84 -8.16 11.05
CA TRP A 80 1.63 -8.91 10.83
C TRP A 80 1.19 -8.87 9.37
N THR A 81 0.63 -9.98 8.89
CA THR A 81 -0.05 -10.05 7.58
C THR A 81 -1.42 -10.69 7.71
N GLY A 82 -2.30 -10.42 6.74
CA GLY A 82 -3.69 -10.84 6.79
C GLY A 82 -4.53 -10.03 7.76
N GLN A 83 -5.83 -10.29 7.77
CA GLN A 83 -6.83 -9.62 8.62
C GLN A 83 -7.80 -10.65 9.18
N GLY A 84 -8.35 -10.40 10.36
CA GLY A 84 -9.35 -11.24 10.99
C GLY A 84 -9.16 -11.39 12.50
N ASP A 85 -10.05 -12.19 13.10
CA ASP A 85 -10.17 -12.41 14.53
C ASP A 85 -9.33 -13.60 15.06
N CYS A 86 -8.76 -14.40 14.18
CA CYS A 86 -7.79 -15.44 14.49
C CYS A 86 -6.38 -15.01 14.18
N GLN A 87 -5.40 -15.55 14.91
CA GLN A 87 -3.99 -15.24 14.73
C GLN A 87 -3.10 -16.45 14.92
N ALA A 88 -1.96 -16.48 14.20
CA ALA A 88 -0.90 -17.47 14.34
C ALA A 88 0.47 -16.81 14.23
N ALA A 89 1.52 -17.45 14.75
CA ALA A 89 2.90 -17.03 14.55
C ALA A 89 3.64 -18.01 13.64
N LEU A 90 4.49 -17.49 12.77
CA LEU A 90 5.48 -18.24 12.00
C LEU A 90 6.87 -17.91 12.51
N ALA A 91 7.63 -18.92 12.94
CA ALA A 91 9.01 -18.77 13.34
C ALA A 91 9.94 -19.47 12.32
N ILE A 92 11.04 -18.83 11.93
CA ILE A 92 12.04 -19.41 11.03
C ILE A 92 13.41 -19.25 11.64
N LYS A 93 14.13 -20.37 11.76
CA LYS A 93 15.50 -20.42 12.27
C LYS A 93 16.43 -21.03 11.23
N TRP A 94 17.40 -20.23 10.81
CA TRP A 94 18.51 -20.68 9.96
C TRP A 94 19.57 -21.44 10.76
N ALA A 95 20.41 -22.18 10.09
CA ALA A 95 21.56 -22.83 10.71
C ALA A 95 22.55 -21.82 11.27
N ASP A 96 23.39 -22.28 12.21
CA ASP A 96 24.44 -21.44 12.77
C ASP A 96 25.33 -20.84 11.68
N GLY A 97 25.68 -19.57 11.84
CA GLY A 97 26.41 -18.79 10.84
C GLY A 97 25.54 -18.08 9.79
N GLN A 98 24.24 -18.41 9.78
CA GLN A 98 23.27 -17.71 8.96
C GLN A 98 22.37 -16.85 9.84
N ASN A 99 22.21 -15.57 9.48
CA ASN A 99 21.46 -14.62 10.31
C ASN A 99 21.81 -14.74 11.81
N GLU A 100 23.11 -14.94 12.12
CA GLU A 100 23.63 -15.19 13.46
C GLU A 100 22.92 -16.35 14.22
N GLY A 101 22.33 -17.31 13.52
CA GLY A 101 21.54 -18.41 14.11
C GLY A 101 20.27 -17.98 14.80
N LYS A 102 19.80 -16.76 14.58
CA LYS A 102 18.61 -16.19 15.24
C LYS A 102 17.32 -16.67 14.59
N THR A 103 16.25 -16.70 15.38
CA THR A 103 14.91 -17.01 14.92
C THR A 103 14.14 -15.72 14.67
N LEU A 104 13.63 -15.53 13.46
CA LEU A 104 12.71 -14.46 13.13
C LEU A 104 11.27 -14.94 13.26
N VAL A 105 10.37 -14.04 13.66
CA VAL A 105 8.97 -14.37 13.91
C VAL A 105 8.06 -13.36 13.22
N TRP A 106 7.05 -13.88 12.52
CA TRP A 106 5.98 -13.11 11.86
C TRP A 106 4.63 -13.53 12.42
N GLY A 107 3.64 -12.62 12.34
CA GLY A 107 2.25 -12.88 12.66
C GLY A 107 1.38 -12.99 11.42
N TYR A 108 0.35 -13.83 11.49
CA TYR A 108 -0.67 -13.99 10.45
C TYR A 108 -2.06 -13.93 11.08
N ARG A 109 -2.98 -13.23 10.43
CA ARG A 109 -4.38 -13.13 10.83
C ARG A 109 -5.32 -13.62 9.75
N TRP A 110 -6.45 -14.22 10.17
CA TRP A 110 -7.52 -14.67 9.28
C TRP A 110 -8.86 -14.64 10.01
N ASN A 111 -9.97 -14.71 9.27
CA ASN A 111 -11.29 -14.78 9.87
C ASN A 111 -11.61 -16.19 10.37
N SER A 112 -12.22 -16.31 11.55
CA SER A 112 -12.62 -17.61 12.15
C SER A 112 -13.60 -18.41 11.30
N THR A 113 -14.24 -17.80 10.31
CA THR A 113 -15.09 -18.47 9.32
C THR A 113 -14.32 -19.18 8.21
N GLU A 114 -13.00 -18.95 8.11
CA GLU A 114 -12.13 -19.55 7.12
C GLU A 114 -11.31 -20.68 7.73
N THR A 115 -11.05 -21.73 6.95
CA THR A 115 -10.07 -22.75 7.31
C THR A 115 -8.75 -22.41 6.63
N LYS A 116 -7.71 -22.18 7.41
CA LYS A 116 -6.35 -21.89 6.94
C LYS A 116 -5.40 -23.00 7.35
N THR A 117 -4.36 -23.17 6.56
CA THR A 117 -3.33 -24.21 6.74
C THR A 117 -1.97 -23.60 7.04
N GLY A 118 -1.01 -24.41 7.49
CA GLY A 118 0.38 -23.98 7.64
C GLY A 118 1.00 -23.54 6.30
N GLU A 119 0.51 -24.07 5.17
CA GLU A 119 0.90 -23.61 3.84
C GLU A 119 0.36 -22.18 3.57
N ASP A 120 -0.90 -21.90 3.91
CA ASP A 120 -1.47 -20.56 3.80
C ASP A 120 -0.67 -19.55 4.62
N LEU A 121 -0.30 -19.93 5.85
CA LEU A 121 0.51 -19.09 6.74
C LEU A 121 1.86 -18.72 6.11
N ILE A 122 2.68 -19.70 5.73
CA ILE A 122 4.01 -19.40 5.20
C ILE A 122 3.94 -18.68 3.86
N ARG A 123 2.99 -19.01 2.98
CA ARG A 123 2.80 -18.29 1.70
C ARG A 123 2.36 -16.85 1.92
N ALA A 124 1.47 -16.61 2.86
CA ALA A 124 1.02 -15.25 3.19
C ALA A 124 2.18 -14.41 3.74
N VAL A 125 2.95 -14.95 4.67
CA VAL A 125 4.12 -14.26 5.24
C VAL A 125 5.20 -14.01 4.20
N VAL A 126 5.58 -15.01 3.41
CA VAL A 126 6.57 -14.86 2.33
C VAL A 126 6.10 -13.84 1.28
N LYS A 127 4.81 -13.79 0.99
CA LYS A 127 4.25 -12.79 0.07
C LYS A 127 4.32 -11.37 0.65
N ALA A 128 4.06 -11.24 1.94
CA ALA A 128 3.97 -9.95 2.61
C ALA A 128 5.34 -9.37 2.99
N ASP A 129 6.29 -10.23 3.41
CA ASP A 129 7.64 -9.77 3.74
C ASP A 129 8.54 -9.75 2.51
N PRO A 130 8.94 -8.57 2.05
CA PRO A 130 9.76 -8.43 0.86
C PRO A 130 11.20 -8.95 1.01
N ALA A 131 11.68 -9.12 2.24
CA ALA A 131 12.99 -9.68 2.55
C ALA A 131 12.98 -11.22 2.65
N LEU A 132 11.79 -11.85 2.77
CA LEU A 132 11.67 -13.28 2.97
C LEU A 132 11.42 -14.01 1.66
N TYR A 133 12.21 -15.04 1.39
CA TYR A 133 12.14 -15.87 0.18
C TYR A 133 12.01 -17.34 0.52
N MET A 134 11.32 -18.09 -0.33
CA MET A 134 11.10 -19.51 -0.16
C MET A 134 11.31 -20.26 -1.47
N MET A 135 12.08 -21.32 -1.45
CA MET A 135 12.18 -22.29 -2.54
C MET A 135 11.23 -23.46 -2.25
N ALA A 136 10.31 -23.73 -3.15
CA ALA A 136 9.26 -24.71 -2.92
C ALA A 136 8.90 -25.51 -4.17
N SER A 137 8.39 -26.71 -3.95
CA SER A 137 7.80 -27.59 -4.97
C SER A 137 6.40 -28.02 -4.52
N ASN A 138 5.50 -28.22 -5.47
CA ASN A 138 4.21 -28.85 -5.19
C ASN A 138 4.34 -30.35 -5.48
N GLY A 139 4.30 -31.17 -4.42
CA GLY A 139 4.32 -32.62 -4.51
C GLY A 139 2.93 -33.23 -4.33
N ASP A 140 2.82 -34.56 -4.49
CA ASP A 140 1.56 -35.31 -4.29
C ASP A 140 1.00 -35.19 -2.87
N TRP A 141 1.82 -34.73 -1.93
CA TRP A 141 1.52 -34.57 -0.49
C TRP A 141 1.41 -33.11 -0.04
N GLY A 142 1.33 -32.17 -0.98
CA GLY A 142 1.30 -30.74 -0.72
C GLY A 142 2.64 -30.05 -0.94
N ILE A 143 2.82 -28.88 -0.33
CA ILE A 143 4.05 -28.09 -0.49
C ILE A 143 5.26 -28.81 0.13
N VAL A 144 6.36 -28.82 -0.59
CA VAL A 144 7.69 -29.20 -0.11
C VAL A 144 8.57 -27.97 -0.13
N ILE A 145 9.15 -27.61 1.02
CA ILE A 145 10.04 -26.46 1.15
C ILE A 145 11.48 -26.95 1.12
N GLY A 146 12.22 -26.51 0.11
CA GLY A 146 13.63 -26.86 -0.08
C GLY A 146 14.60 -25.77 0.34
N GLY A 147 14.15 -24.53 0.43
CA GLY A 147 15.00 -23.42 0.83
C GLY A 147 14.20 -22.27 1.41
N ILE A 148 14.79 -21.57 2.38
CA ILE A 148 14.28 -20.30 2.90
C ILE A 148 15.45 -19.34 3.04
N GLY A 149 15.24 -18.10 2.61
CA GLY A 149 16.20 -17.01 2.70
C GLY A 149 15.61 -15.75 3.26
N TYR A 150 16.46 -14.96 3.90
CA TYR A 150 16.13 -13.64 4.42
C TYR A 150 17.23 -12.65 4.05
N ASP A 151 16.83 -11.63 3.31
CA ASP A 151 17.67 -10.52 2.88
C ASP A 151 17.82 -9.54 4.05
N VAL A 152 18.95 -9.62 4.75
CA VAL A 152 19.19 -8.87 5.99
C VAL A 152 19.57 -7.42 5.70
N ASP A 153 20.31 -7.16 4.63
CA ASP A 153 20.80 -5.81 4.32
C ASP A 153 19.91 -5.03 3.34
N GLY A 154 18.84 -5.67 2.84
CA GLY A 154 17.84 -5.03 1.99
C GLY A 154 18.27 -4.82 0.55
N ASP A 155 19.36 -5.45 0.12
CA ASP A 155 19.88 -5.26 -1.24
C ASP A 155 19.07 -5.99 -2.32
N ARG A 156 18.28 -6.99 -1.94
CA ARG A 156 17.28 -7.71 -2.73
C ARG A 156 17.73 -8.26 -4.07
N TYR A 157 18.94 -8.63 -4.16
CA TYR A 157 19.48 -9.21 -5.38
C TYR A 157 19.38 -10.73 -5.34
N VAL A 158 18.17 -11.26 -5.23
CA VAL A 158 17.95 -12.69 -5.02
C VAL A 158 17.54 -13.37 -6.31
N THR A 159 18.44 -14.17 -6.86
CA THR A 159 18.16 -15.14 -7.91
C THR A 159 18.67 -16.50 -7.52
N LEU A 160 18.04 -17.55 -8.00
CA LEU A 160 18.56 -18.91 -7.92
C LEU A 160 19.09 -19.34 -9.28
N THR A 161 20.28 -19.91 -9.31
CA THR A 161 20.81 -20.59 -10.48
C THR A 161 20.58 -22.07 -10.31
N THR A 162 19.87 -22.67 -11.24
CA THR A 162 19.79 -24.13 -11.42
C THR A 162 20.88 -24.62 -12.38
N MET A 163 20.92 -25.91 -12.65
CA MET A 163 21.87 -26.45 -13.64
C MET A 163 21.59 -25.94 -15.07
N GLU A 164 20.41 -25.44 -15.35
CA GLU A 164 19.96 -25.07 -16.69
C GLU A 164 19.66 -23.56 -16.84
N ASP A 165 19.11 -22.88 -15.78
CA ASP A 165 18.60 -21.51 -15.90
C ASP A 165 18.77 -20.67 -14.62
N GLU A 166 18.74 -19.35 -14.77
CA GLU A 166 18.57 -18.37 -13.69
C GLU A 166 17.08 -18.18 -13.41
N ILE A 167 16.64 -18.38 -12.17
CA ILE A 167 15.22 -18.32 -11.77
C ILE A 167 14.97 -17.12 -10.86
N TYR A 168 13.89 -16.43 -11.13
CA TYR A 168 13.42 -15.28 -10.36
C TYR A 168 12.19 -15.64 -9.50
N PRO A 169 12.07 -15.10 -8.29
CA PRO A 169 10.95 -15.41 -7.42
C PRO A 169 9.66 -14.74 -7.92
N ARG A 170 8.53 -15.41 -7.71
CA ARG A 170 7.19 -14.82 -7.84
C ARG A 170 6.53 -14.72 -6.46
N ASN A 171 6.21 -13.50 -6.02
CA ASN A 171 5.71 -13.27 -4.66
C ASN A 171 6.62 -13.91 -3.59
N GLY A 172 7.93 -13.79 -3.76
CA GLY A 172 8.93 -14.37 -2.88
C GLY A 172 9.15 -15.88 -3.00
N VAL A 173 8.49 -16.58 -3.91
CA VAL A 173 8.58 -18.02 -4.07
C VAL A 173 9.32 -18.39 -5.35
N PHE A 174 10.37 -19.18 -5.21
CA PHE A 174 11.03 -19.91 -6.29
C PHE A 174 10.37 -21.27 -6.43
N ASN A 175 9.71 -21.53 -7.56
CA ASN A 175 9.08 -22.81 -7.83
C ASN A 175 10.04 -23.71 -8.62
N LEU A 176 10.53 -24.74 -7.99
CA LEU A 176 11.46 -25.72 -8.55
C LEU A 176 10.99 -27.15 -8.28
N PRO A 177 11.38 -28.12 -9.13
CA PRO A 177 11.27 -29.52 -8.76
C PRO A 177 12.11 -29.83 -7.52
N SER A 178 11.61 -30.66 -6.61
CA SER A 178 12.36 -31.03 -5.39
C SER A 178 13.69 -31.73 -5.65
N SER A 179 13.88 -32.32 -6.83
CA SER A 179 15.15 -32.88 -7.28
C SER A 179 16.28 -31.88 -7.45
N GLU A 180 15.94 -30.60 -7.55
CA GLU A 180 16.91 -29.49 -7.73
C GLU A 180 17.23 -28.75 -6.43
N PHE A 181 16.58 -29.06 -5.32
CA PHE A 181 16.75 -28.36 -4.07
C PHE A 181 18.17 -28.39 -3.49
N ASP A 182 18.84 -29.51 -3.59
CA ASP A 182 20.24 -29.69 -3.11
C ASP A 182 21.27 -29.09 -4.06
N THR A 183 20.91 -28.87 -5.33
CA THR A 183 21.86 -28.46 -6.39
C THR A 183 21.69 -27.02 -6.80
N SER A 184 20.59 -26.38 -6.42
CA SER A 184 20.36 -24.99 -6.70
C SER A 184 21.28 -24.11 -5.84
N ALA A 185 21.98 -23.18 -6.47
CA ALA A 185 22.82 -22.22 -5.78
C ALA A 185 22.21 -20.81 -5.89
N SER A 186 22.17 -20.12 -4.78
CA SER A 186 21.92 -18.68 -4.81
C SER A 186 23.21 -17.97 -5.22
N THR A 187 23.13 -17.15 -6.26
CA THR A 187 24.32 -16.48 -6.82
C THR A 187 24.47 -15.03 -6.36
N LYS A 188 23.50 -14.51 -5.63
CA LYS A 188 23.45 -13.07 -5.33
C LYS A 188 23.09 -12.73 -3.89
N TRP A 189 23.29 -13.65 -2.98
CA TRP A 189 23.23 -13.37 -1.56
C TRP A 189 24.52 -12.70 -1.11
N THR A 190 24.41 -11.69 -0.26
CA THR A 190 25.57 -11.12 0.43
C THR A 190 25.95 -11.99 1.63
N GLU A 191 27.13 -11.73 2.24
CA GLU A 191 27.57 -12.48 3.43
C GLU A 191 26.68 -12.23 4.65
N SER A 192 25.94 -11.10 4.67
CA SER A 192 25.01 -10.76 5.74
C SER A 192 23.67 -11.49 5.66
N ASP A 193 23.31 -11.99 4.48
CA ASP A 193 22.02 -12.63 4.25
C ASP A 193 21.96 -14.07 4.79
N ALA A 194 20.75 -14.44 5.15
CA ALA A 194 20.49 -15.82 5.55
C ALA A 194 19.90 -16.61 4.39
N TRP A 195 20.56 -17.72 4.02
CA TRP A 195 20.03 -18.68 3.06
C TRP A 195 20.44 -20.09 3.44
N ASN A 196 19.47 -20.95 3.61
CA ASN A 196 19.71 -22.38 3.67
C ASN A 196 18.80 -23.12 2.70
N ASN A 197 19.36 -24.04 1.95
CA ASN A 197 18.62 -24.95 1.10
C ASN A 197 19.15 -26.39 1.23
N GLY A 198 18.25 -27.34 1.04
CA GLY A 198 18.54 -28.75 1.05
C GLY A 198 17.28 -29.58 1.17
N TYR A 199 17.41 -30.85 0.78
CA TYR A 199 16.32 -31.81 0.82
C TYR A 199 16.78 -33.23 1.09
N MET A 200 17.79 -33.71 0.38
CA MET A 200 18.23 -35.12 0.43
C MET A 200 19.70 -35.26 0.85
N THR A 201 20.54 -34.27 0.64
CA THR A 201 21.99 -34.40 0.80
C THR A 201 22.64 -33.29 1.60
N THR A 202 22.19 -32.05 1.46
CA THR A 202 22.79 -30.87 2.13
C THR A 202 22.24 -30.70 3.53
N GLY A 203 20.93 -30.71 3.69
CA GLY A 203 20.22 -30.47 4.94
C GLY A 203 18.73 -30.58 4.75
N PHE A 204 17.98 -30.13 5.76
CA PHE A 204 16.53 -30.23 5.73
C PHE A 204 15.86 -29.15 6.59
N TRP A 205 14.76 -28.60 6.10
CA TRP A 205 13.88 -27.72 6.86
C TRP A 205 12.91 -28.55 7.70
N ASN A 206 13.19 -28.64 8.98
CA ASN A 206 12.34 -29.35 9.94
C ASN A 206 11.14 -28.46 10.28
N TYR A 207 9.93 -29.03 10.19
CA TYR A 207 8.68 -28.31 10.44
C TYR A 207 8.10 -28.70 11.81
N TYR A 208 7.99 -27.73 12.70
CA TYR A 208 7.46 -27.86 14.04
C TYR A 208 6.17 -27.09 14.22
N VAL A 209 5.30 -27.54 15.12
CA VAL A 209 4.02 -26.91 15.43
C VAL A 209 3.74 -26.92 16.93
N ALA A 210 3.03 -25.90 17.38
CA ALA A 210 2.39 -25.86 18.70
C ALA A 210 0.97 -25.32 18.53
N ASP A 211 0.00 -25.85 19.28
CA ASP A 211 -1.39 -25.43 19.17
C ASP A 211 -1.65 -24.09 19.87
N ASN A 212 -0.78 -23.69 20.75
CA ASN A 212 -0.75 -22.35 21.34
C ASN A 212 0.67 -21.93 21.75
N ALA A 213 0.90 -20.65 21.98
CA ALA A 213 2.21 -20.08 22.28
C ALA A 213 2.83 -20.53 23.62
N THR A 214 2.09 -21.17 24.49
CA THR A 214 2.58 -21.70 25.79
C THR A 214 3.00 -23.16 25.67
N ASP A 215 2.65 -23.85 24.61
CA ASP A 215 2.99 -25.23 24.40
C ASP A 215 4.42 -25.38 23.87
N ALA A 216 4.99 -26.56 24.07
CA ALA A 216 6.24 -26.94 23.46
C ALA A 216 6.04 -27.21 21.96
N LEU A 217 6.99 -26.73 21.14
CA LEU A 217 7.05 -27.09 19.73
C LEU A 217 7.30 -28.59 19.58
N GLN A 218 6.49 -29.22 18.74
CA GLN A 218 6.63 -30.61 18.37
C GLN A 218 6.84 -30.74 16.87
N MET A 219 7.65 -31.69 16.44
CA MET A 219 7.79 -31.98 15.01
C MET A 219 6.42 -32.33 14.45
N SER A 220 6.03 -31.64 13.38
CA SER A 220 4.76 -31.89 12.73
C SER A 220 4.72 -33.26 12.10
N MET A 221 3.67 -34.01 12.38
CA MET A 221 3.43 -35.34 11.78
C MET A 221 2.72 -35.25 10.42
N VAL A 222 2.33 -34.03 10.05
CA VAL A 222 1.72 -33.70 8.74
C VAL A 222 2.51 -32.56 8.11
N GLY A 223 2.52 -32.46 6.79
CA GLY A 223 3.11 -31.32 6.10
C GLY A 223 2.29 -30.04 6.33
N ALA A 224 2.85 -28.89 5.98
CA ALA A 224 2.18 -27.58 6.14
C ALA A 224 0.80 -27.53 5.46
N THR A 225 0.64 -28.18 4.31
CA THR A 225 -0.65 -28.30 3.61
C THR A 225 -1.70 -29.08 4.43
N GLY A 226 -1.28 -30.07 5.21
CA GLY A 226 -2.15 -30.86 6.06
C GLY A 226 -2.39 -30.27 7.47
N ARG A 227 -1.62 -29.26 7.87
CA ARG A 227 -1.74 -28.58 9.15
C ARG A 227 -2.88 -27.56 9.08
N THR A 228 -3.96 -27.77 9.83
CA THR A 228 -5.00 -26.75 10.02
C THR A 228 -4.61 -25.83 11.16
N LEU A 229 -4.61 -24.51 10.90
CA LEU A 229 -4.29 -23.50 11.91
C LEU A 229 -5.39 -23.35 12.94
N GLN A 230 -4.98 -23.11 14.18
CA GLN A 230 -5.84 -22.75 15.30
C GLN A 230 -5.49 -21.35 15.81
N ASN A 231 -6.47 -20.65 16.40
CA ASN A 231 -6.20 -19.33 16.95
C ASN A 231 -5.16 -19.38 18.08
N GLY A 232 -4.06 -18.67 17.93
CA GLY A 232 -2.94 -18.64 18.87
C GLY A 232 -1.88 -19.73 18.63
N CYS A 233 -1.97 -20.50 17.55
CA CYS A 233 -0.98 -21.53 17.21
C CYS A 233 0.36 -20.93 16.71
N VAL A 234 1.39 -21.76 16.76
CA VAL A 234 2.74 -21.44 16.31
C VAL A 234 3.24 -22.55 15.38
N ASP A 235 3.69 -22.15 14.20
CA ASP A 235 4.37 -23.02 13.24
C ASP A 235 5.83 -22.55 13.13
N ALA A 236 6.78 -23.47 13.04
CA ALA A 236 8.19 -23.12 12.97
C ALA A 236 8.95 -23.98 11.95
N TYR A 237 9.85 -23.33 11.21
CA TYR A 237 10.82 -24.00 10.34
C TYR A 237 12.21 -23.81 10.89
N VAL A 238 12.93 -24.93 11.06
CA VAL A 238 14.31 -24.97 11.59
C VAL A 238 15.18 -25.75 10.63
N PHE A 239 16.22 -25.12 10.09
CA PHE A 239 17.16 -25.79 9.21
C PHE A 239 18.20 -26.61 9.98
N GLY A 240 18.47 -27.82 9.53
CA GLY A 240 19.54 -28.65 10.02
C GLY A 240 20.36 -29.24 8.87
N TYR A 241 21.70 -29.13 8.95
CA TYR A 241 22.58 -29.82 8.03
C TYR A 241 22.59 -31.31 8.27
N PHE A 242 22.88 -32.09 7.25
CA PHE A 242 23.20 -33.54 7.43
C PHE A 242 24.66 -33.70 7.78
N ASN A 243 24.92 -34.49 8.82
CA ASN A 243 26.28 -34.92 9.13
C ASN A 243 26.79 -35.80 7.97
N PRO A 244 27.92 -35.45 7.33
CA PRO A 244 28.45 -36.24 6.22
C PRO A 244 28.92 -37.65 6.58
N GLU A 245 29.21 -37.93 7.85
CA GLU A 245 29.70 -39.19 8.33
C GLU A 245 28.58 -40.24 8.50
N ASP A 246 27.46 -39.86 9.08
CA ASP A 246 26.37 -40.77 9.44
C ASP A 246 24.99 -40.36 8.88
N GLY A 247 24.89 -39.19 8.26
CA GLY A 247 23.66 -38.66 7.68
C GLY A 247 22.64 -38.19 8.70
N THR A 248 23.05 -37.98 9.97
CA THR A 248 22.14 -37.39 10.98
C THR A 248 21.87 -35.93 10.65
N ASN A 249 20.63 -35.49 10.86
CA ASN A 249 20.28 -34.07 10.74
C ASN A 249 20.69 -33.35 12.02
N VAL A 250 21.62 -32.41 11.92
CA VAL A 250 22.11 -31.60 13.06
C VAL A 250 21.43 -30.26 13.06
N TYR A 251 20.66 -29.97 14.08
CA TYR A 251 20.00 -28.69 14.27
C TYR A 251 19.97 -28.31 15.73
N ASP A 252 19.94 -27.01 16.01
CA ASP A 252 19.73 -26.48 17.35
C ASP A 252 18.23 -26.22 17.55
N GLY A 253 17.59 -27.02 18.42
CA GLY A 253 16.18 -26.88 18.76
C GLY A 253 15.85 -25.68 19.67
N ASN A 254 16.86 -24.94 20.12
CA ASN A 254 16.63 -23.77 20.96
C ASN A 254 16.27 -22.54 20.10
N LEU A 255 15.03 -22.06 20.23
CA LEU A 255 14.55 -20.90 19.50
C LEU A 255 14.73 -19.65 20.39
N SER A 256 15.68 -18.79 20.02
CA SER A 256 15.77 -17.44 20.60
C SER A 256 15.16 -16.46 19.61
N TYR A 257 14.04 -15.85 19.98
CA TYR A 257 13.27 -15.02 19.08
C TYR A 257 13.86 -13.63 18.89
N LEU A 258 13.91 -13.22 17.63
CA LEU A 258 13.92 -11.82 17.26
C LEU A 258 12.62 -11.55 16.49
N PRO A 259 11.87 -10.52 16.84
CA PRO A 259 10.76 -10.12 15.99
C PRO A 259 11.28 -9.75 14.60
N ALA A 260 10.50 -10.01 13.57
CA ALA A 260 10.77 -9.46 12.24
C ALA A 260 10.67 -7.94 12.32
N THR A 261 11.76 -7.24 12.08
CA THR A 261 12.04 -5.93 12.69
C THR A 261 11.48 -4.75 11.91
N VAL A 262 11.01 -4.90 10.67
CA VAL A 262 10.62 -3.73 9.87
C VAL A 262 9.17 -3.85 9.42
N ASP A 263 8.32 -2.99 9.96
CA ASP A 263 6.97 -2.77 9.46
C ASP A 263 7.00 -1.70 8.37
N TYR A 264 6.92 -2.13 7.13
CA TYR A 264 6.99 -1.26 5.96
C TYR A 264 5.74 -0.39 5.74
N THR A 265 4.73 -0.52 6.58
CA THR A 265 3.58 0.40 6.65
C THR A 265 3.81 1.56 7.62
N GLN A 266 4.84 1.45 8.51
CA GLN A 266 5.11 2.40 9.58
C GLN A 266 6.43 3.15 9.33
N GLY A 267 6.42 4.03 8.32
CA GLY A 267 7.59 4.80 7.96
C GLY A 267 7.41 5.61 6.69
N VAL A 268 8.49 5.85 6.00
CA VAL A 268 8.49 6.63 4.75
C VAL A 268 9.47 6.04 3.74
N TYR A 269 9.07 5.96 2.51
CA TYR A 269 9.90 5.55 1.39
C TYR A 269 10.65 6.75 0.82
N LEU A 270 11.92 6.55 0.47
CA LEU A 270 12.77 7.55 -0.19
C LEU A 270 13.11 7.07 -1.60
N VAL A 271 12.58 7.74 -2.60
CA VAL A 271 12.95 7.49 -4.00
C VAL A 271 14.30 8.16 -4.26
N ASN A 272 15.33 7.37 -4.57
CA ASN A 272 16.67 7.86 -4.90
C ASN A 272 16.74 8.19 -6.38
N GLU A 273 17.26 9.36 -6.70
CA GLU A 273 17.33 9.82 -8.08
C GLU A 273 18.30 8.97 -8.91
N ASP A 274 19.52 8.79 -8.43
CA ASP A 274 20.61 8.12 -9.14
C ASP A 274 20.62 8.40 -10.66
N TRP A 275 21.37 9.39 -11.06
CA TRP A 275 21.29 9.89 -12.42
C TRP A 275 22.11 9.09 -13.44
N THR A 276 21.93 9.45 -14.71
CA THR A 276 22.55 8.81 -15.87
C THR A 276 24.07 8.63 -15.72
N GLY A 277 24.52 7.39 -15.78
CA GLY A 277 25.93 7.01 -15.75
C GLY A 277 26.43 6.57 -14.37
N HIS A 278 25.62 6.68 -13.32
CA HIS A 278 25.95 6.19 -11.98
C HIS A 278 25.50 4.76 -11.75
N ARG A 279 24.21 4.58 -11.49
CA ARG A 279 23.56 3.30 -11.23
C ARG A 279 22.09 3.40 -11.53
N ASN A 280 21.36 2.31 -11.48
CA ASN A 280 19.92 2.36 -11.53
C ASN A 280 19.37 2.92 -10.21
N SER A 281 18.27 3.63 -10.32
CA SER A 281 17.57 4.21 -9.18
C SER A 281 17.01 3.13 -8.26
N THR A 282 16.92 3.47 -7.00
CA THR A 282 16.45 2.60 -5.93
C THR A 282 15.44 3.33 -5.04
N VAL A 283 14.81 2.61 -4.15
CA VAL A 283 13.95 3.17 -3.10
C VAL A 283 14.42 2.65 -1.75
N ASN A 284 14.77 3.55 -0.84
CA ASN A 284 15.04 3.21 0.55
C ASN A 284 13.76 3.29 1.38
N PHE A 285 13.78 2.68 2.55
CA PHE A 285 12.73 2.83 3.56
C PHE A 285 13.34 3.32 4.88
N LEU A 286 12.72 4.32 5.49
CA LEU A 286 13.03 4.80 6.83
C LEU A 286 11.84 4.50 7.74
N SER A 287 12.01 3.61 8.69
CA SER A 287 10.97 3.26 9.65
C SER A 287 10.75 4.35 10.70
N LYS A 288 9.64 4.31 11.41
CA LYS A 288 9.34 5.27 12.49
C LYS A 288 10.35 5.25 13.64
N ASP A 289 10.99 4.12 13.88
CA ASP A 289 12.04 3.99 14.92
C ASP A 289 13.40 4.52 14.47
N GLY A 290 13.54 4.91 13.20
CA GLY A 290 14.75 5.46 12.63
C GLY A 290 15.65 4.45 11.92
N THR A 291 15.21 3.21 11.79
CA THR A 291 15.94 2.19 11.04
C THR A 291 15.84 2.44 9.55
N PHE A 292 16.98 2.53 8.85
CA PHE A 292 17.02 2.55 7.39
C PHE A 292 17.08 1.11 6.85
N VAL A 293 16.25 0.85 5.85
CA VAL A 293 16.41 -0.29 4.93
C VAL A 293 16.86 0.29 3.60
N TYR A 294 18.10 0.02 3.26
CA TYR A 294 18.72 0.54 2.05
C TYR A 294 18.36 -0.32 0.84
N ASP A 295 18.24 0.33 -0.32
CA ASP A 295 17.94 -0.32 -1.60
C ASP A 295 16.73 -1.28 -1.53
N HIS A 296 15.75 -0.90 -0.72
CA HIS A 296 14.53 -1.69 -0.45
C HIS A 296 13.80 -2.12 -1.72
N VAL A 297 13.74 -1.25 -2.72
CA VAL A 297 13.37 -1.61 -4.10
C VAL A 297 14.50 -1.20 -5.02
N GLN A 298 15.05 -2.16 -5.77
CA GLN A 298 16.15 -1.94 -6.69
C GLN A 298 15.67 -1.80 -8.13
N ASN A 299 16.53 -1.21 -8.95
CA ASN A 299 16.36 -1.18 -10.40
C ASN A 299 15.03 -0.57 -10.86
N VAL A 300 14.59 0.51 -10.20
CA VAL A 300 13.36 1.22 -10.56
C VAL A 300 13.53 2.15 -11.77
N GLY A 301 14.40 1.77 -12.68
CA GLY A 301 14.80 2.56 -13.84
C GLY A 301 16.00 3.45 -13.52
N MET A 302 16.10 4.61 -14.15
CA MET A 302 17.19 5.55 -13.93
C MET A 302 16.68 6.98 -13.87
N THR A 303 17.28 7.76 -12.98
CA THR A 303 16.80 9.10 -12.62
C THR A 303 15.33 9.02 -12.23
N ALA A 304 15.03 8.23 -11.20
CA ALA A 304 13.70 8.16 -10.64
C ALA A 304 13.31 9.51 -10.05
N CYS A 305 12.15 10.01 -10.43
CA CYS A 305 11.72 11.36 -10.11
C CYS A 305 10.37 11.41 -9.40
N TYR A 306 9.67 10.30 -9.33
CA TYR A 306 8.35 10.26 -8.71
C TYR A 306 8.06 8.89 -8.11
N GLY A 307 7.38 8.86 -6.98
CA GLY A 307 6.84 7.65 -6.36
C GLY A 307 5.47 7.93 -5.76
N THR A 308 4.61 6.92 -5.76
CA THR A 308 3.28 7.01 -5.13
C THR A 308 2.72 5.62 -4.83
N PHE A 309 1.95 5.52 -3.76
CA PHE A 309 1.03 4.41 -3.57
C PHE A 309 -0.29 4.74 -4.27
N TYR A 310 -0.90 3.76 -4.92
CA TYR A 310 -2.22 3.87 -5.51
C TYR A 310 -2.87 2.49 -5.62
N GLY A 311 -4.02 2.32 -5.01
CA GLY A 311 -4.62 1.02 -4.81
C GLY A 311 -3.66 0.08 -4.06
N ASN A 312 -3.63 -1.18 -4.43
CA ASN A 312 -2.74 -2.17 -3.82
C ASN A 312 -1.32 -2.18 -4.42
N ARG A 313 -0.82 -1.03 -4.91
CA ARG A 313 0.46 -0.95 -5.61
C ARG A 313 1.26 0.29 -5.26
N PHE A 314 2.59 0.13 -5.31
CA PHE A 314 3.53 1.23 -5.33
C PHE A 314 4.05 1.43 -6.75
N TYR A 315 4.08 2.67 -7.22
CA TYR A 315 4.56 3.06 -8.53
C TYR A 315 5.78 3.95 -8.40
N ALA A 316 6.89 3.59 -9.05
CA ALA A 316 8.05 4.47 -9.23
C ALA A 316 8.15 4.88 -10.70
N ILE A 317 8.30 6.18 -10.95
CA ILE A 317 8.42 6.74 -12.30
C ILE A 317 9.84 7.25 -12.51
N SER A 318 10.45 6.87 -13.63
CA SER A 318 11.82 7.22 -13.97
C SER A 318 11.91 7.87 -15.35
N LYS A 319 12.92 8.74 -15.50
CA LYS A 319 13.21 9.37 -16.80
C LYS A 319 13.62 8.36 -17.84
N LYS A 320 14.51 7.44 -17.46
CA LYS A 320 15.09 6.46 -18.37
C LYS A 320 14.87 5.05 -17.86
N ASN A 321 14.85 4.12 -18.77
CA ASN A 321 14.69 2.70 -18.48
C ASN A 321 16.04 2.00 -18.23
N ASN A 322 17.15 2.58 -18.63
CA ASN A 322 18.50 2.04 -18.41
C ASN A 322 19.53 3.17 -18.37
N GLY A 323 20.43 3.12 -17.41
CA GLY A 323 21.50 4.10 -17.25
C GLY A 323 22.90 3.59 -17.46
N LEU A 324 23.07 2.30 -17.38
CA LEU A 324 24.40 1.69 -17.36
C LEU A 324 24.89 1.23 -18.74
N LYS A 325 24.16 1.52 -19.81
CA LYS A 325 24.47 1.06 -21.20
C LYS A 325 24.57 -0.48 -21.30
N THR A 326 23.89 -1.20 -20.44
CA THR A 326 23.70 -2.65 -20.54
C THR A 326 22.47 -2.92 -21.41
N ASP A 327 22.35 -4.10 -21.97
CA ASP A 327 21.20 -4.47 -22.79
C ASP A 327 19.90 -4.65 -21.97
N ASP A 328 20.02 -4.68 -20.64
CA ASP A 328 18.90 -4.82 -19.72
C ASP A 328 18.20 -3.49 -19.47
N ALA A 329 17.09 -3.28 -20.11
CA ALA A 329 16.22 -2.14 -19.87
C ALA A 329 15.26 -2.43 -18.71
N PHE A 330 15.37 -1.65 -17.63
CA PHE A 330 14.40 -1.65 -16.53
C PHE A 330 13.16 -0.81 -16.86
N GLY A 331 12.26 -0.63 -15.92
CA GLY A 331 11.03 0.11 -16.16
C GLY A 331 11.22 1.63 -16.14
N ARG A 332 10.60 2.35 -17.06
CA ARG A 332 10.27 3.77 -16.86
C ARG A 332 9.13 3.93 -15.86
N ILE A 333 8.31 2.89 -15.73
CA ILE A 333 7.35 2.73 -14.65
C ILE A 333 7.64 1.38 -14.02
N THR A 334 8.04 1.37 -12.76
CA THR A 334 8.18 0.16 -11.95
C THR A 334 6.96 0.06 -11.05
N VAL A 335 6.26 -1.06 -11.13
CA VAL A 335 5.06 -1.35 -10.35
C VAL A 335 5.40 -2.43 -9.34
N CYS A 336 5.18 -2.13 -8.06
CA CYS A 336 5.38 -3.05 -6.96
C CYS A 336 4.06 -3.35 -6.26
N ASP A 337 3.97 -4.47 -5.58
CA ASP A 337 2.92 -4.74 -4.61
C ASP A 337 3.05 -3.79 -3.41
N ALA A 338 1.96 -3.17 -2.97
CA ALA A 338 2.01 -2.15 -1.91
C ALA A 338 2.46 -2.70 -0.55
N ASN A 339 2.12 -3.96 -0.23
CA ASN A 339 2.42 -4.57 1.06
C ASN A 339 3.85 -5.13 1.13
N SER A 340 4.26 -5.84 0.07
CA SER A 340 5.55 -6.51 0.00
C SER A 340 6.63 -5.69 -0.70
N THR A 341 6.25 -4.61 -1.40
CA THR A 341 7.09 -3.81 -2.29
C THR A 341 7.83 -4.61 -3.38
N ARG A 342 7.46 -5.86 -3.61
CA ARG A 342 8.04 -6.69 -4.68
C ARG A 342 7.61 -6.20 -6.03
N ILE A 343 8.55 -6.17 -6.96
CA ILE A 343 8.26 -5.74 -8.34
C ILE A 343 7.30 -6.74 -8.98
N ILE A 344 6.12 -6.24 -9.37
CA ILE A 344 5.09 -6.97 -10.13
C ILE A 344 5.39 -6.86 -11.62
N LYS A 345 5.72 -5.65 -12.09
CA LYS A 345 5.95 -5.37 -13.51
C LYS A 345 6.82 -4.13 -13.70
N GLN A 346 7.61 -4.18 -14.75
CA GLN A 346 8.36 -3.02 -15.25
C GLN A 346 7.90 -2.68 -16.67
N ILE A 347 7.36 -1.49 -16.83
CA ILE A 347 6.93 -0.96 -18.12
C ILE A 347 8.10 -0.17 -18.70
N LYS A 348 8.74 -0.74 -19.71
CA LYS A 348 10.03 -0.25 -20.24
C LYS A 348 9.91 1.06 -21.02
N GLU A 349 8.75 1.31 -21.64
CA GLU A 349 8.56 2.44 -22.54
C GLU A 349 7.24 3.18 -22.30
N ILE A 350 7.29 4.50 -22.43
CA ILE A 350 6.12 5.38 -22.45
C ILE A 350 6.16 6.15 -23.76
N ALA A 351 5.81 5.48 -24.87
CA ALA A 351 5.81 6.04 -26.21
C ALA A 351 7.14 6.75 -26.60
N GLY A 352 8.29 6.21 -26.17
CA GLY A 352 9.61 6.79 -26.39
C GLY A 352 9.93 8.03 -25.56
N LYS A 353 9.09 8.39 -24.59
CA LYS A 353 9.25 9.59 -23.74
C LYS A 353 9.81 9.24 -22.38
N GLU A 354 10.40 10.22 -21.73
CA GLU A 354 10.86 10.13 -20.33
C GLU A 354 9.68 10.30 -19.37
N GLY A 355 9.55 9.45 -18.35
CA GLY A 355 8.51 9.58 -17.32
C GLY A 355 8.71 10.80 -16.42
N ARG A 356 7.63 11.32 -15.84
CA ARG A 356 7.65 12.47 -14.90
C ARG A 356 6.80 12.23 -13.66
N SER A 357 5.51 12.01 -13.78
CA SER A 357 4.62 11.81 -12.63
C SER A 357 3.46 10.87 -12.98
N PHE A 358 2.71 10.49 -11.95
CA PHE A 358 1.54 9.61 -12.03
C PHE A 358 0.34 10.32 -11.39
N CYS A 359 -0.85 10.10 -11.94
CA CYS A 359 -2.11 10.54 -11.35
C CYS A 359 -3.18 9.46 -11.53
N GLY A 360 -3.64 8.87 -10.44
CA GLY A 360 -4.71 7.88 -10.46
C GLY A 360 -6.06 8.50 -10.84
N ILE A 361 -6.85 7.77 -11.64
CA ILE A 361 -8.17 8.21 -12.10
C ILE A 361 -9.25 7.36 -11.43
N ASP A 362 -9.14 6.06 -11.50
CA ASP A 362 -10.02 5.09 -10.85
C ASP A 362 -9.25 3.76 -10.64
N GLU A 363 -9.93 2.71 -10.23
CA GLU A 363 -9.33 1.39 -9.99
C GLU A 363 -8.64 0.79 -11.24
N HIS A 364 -9.01 1.25 -12.44
CA HIS A 364 -8.60 0.67 -13.72
C HIS A 364 -7.71 1.59 -14.55
N LYS A 365 -7.70 2.89 -14.25
CA LYS A 365 -7.04 3.91 -15.07
C LYS A 365 -6.23 4.91 -14.26
N ALA A 366 -5.07 5.27 -14.81
CA ALA A 366 -4.27 6.41 -14.36
C ALA A 366 -3.75 7.20 -15.57
N TYR A 367 -3.17 8.36 -15.30
CA TYR A 367 -2.35 9.11 -16.25
C TYR A 367 -0.89 9.10 -15.83
N VAL A 368 -0.01 9.08 -16.82
CA VAL A 368 1.44 9.29 -16.65
C VAL A 368 1.85 10.48 -17.49
N SER A 369 2.44 11.49 -16.86
CA SER A 369 3.03 12.64 -17.56
C SER A 369 4.47 12.33 -17.98
N THR A 370 4.91 12.98 -19.05
CA THR A 370 6.20 12.68 -19.69
C THR A 370 6.88 13.94 -20.23
N SER A 371 8.11 13.77 -20.74
CA SER A 371 8.83 14.81 -21.47
C SER A 371 8.17 15.28 -22.77
N GLY A 372 7.03 14.69 -23.14
CA GLY A 372 6.31 15.06 -24.38
C GLY A 372 4.91 14.50 -24.40
N GLY A 373 4.06 14.94 -23.45
CA GLY A 373 2.66 14.56 -23.40
C GLY A 373 2.26 13.83 -22.11
N ILE A 374 0.99 13.50 -22.06
CA ILE A 374 0.35 12.75 -20.96
C ILE A 374 -0.33 11.54 -21.60
N TYR A 375 -0.12 10.37 -21.02
CA TYR A 375 -0.60 9.10 -21.53
C TYR A 375 -1.49 8.41 -20.52
N THR A 376 -2.50 7.69 -20.99
CA THR A 376 -3.29 6.79 -20.16
C THR A 376 -2.44 5.59 -19.75
N LEU A 377 -2.70 5.07 -18.57
CA LEU A 377 -2.13 3.82 -18.04
C LEU A 377 -3.30 2.92 -17.65
N ASN A 378 -3.39 1.76 -18.28
CA ASN A 378 -4.31 0.71 -17.89
C ASN A 378 -3.74 0.02 -16.64
N LEU A 379 -4.47 0.06 -15.52
CA LEU A 379 -4.02 -0.48 -14.25
C LEU A 379 -4.29 -1.99 -14.12
N ASP A 380 -5.21 -2.55 -14.88
CA ASP A 380 -5.49 -4.00 -14.88
C ASP A 380 -4.39 -4.77 -15.61
N GLU A 381 -4.02 -4.27 -16.80
CA GLU A 381 -3.02 -4.90 -17.66
C GLU A 381 -1.60 -4.39 -17.41
N LEU A 382 -1.47 -3.29 -16.67
CA LEU A 382 -0.23 -2.54 -16.47
C LEU A 382 0.45 -2.21 -17.81
N SER A 383 -0.28 -1.50 -18.65
CA SER A 383 0.14 -1.12 -20.01
C SER A 383 -0.14 0.35 -20.31
N VAL A 384 0.78 0.99 -21.02
CA VAL A 384 0.61 2.37 -21.49
C VAL A 384 -0.36 2.40 -22.66
N GLY A 385 -1.37 3.25 -22.56
CA GLY A 385 -2.38 3.45 -23.58
C GLY A 385 -2.12 4.70 -24.43
N SER A 386 -3.20 5.35 -24.87
CA SER A 386 -3.16 6.50 -25.77
C SER A 386 -2.74 7.79 -25.06
N ALA A 387 -2.18 8.73 -25.80
CA ALA A 387 -2.00 10.10 -25.33
C ALA A 387 -3.36 10.81 -25.15
N VAL A 388 -3.45 11.70 -24.18
CA VAL A 388 -4.59 12.63 -24.07
C VAL A 388 -4.67 13.50 -25.35
N THR A 389 -5.88 13.89 -25.73
CA THR A 389 -6.14 14.61 -26.97
C THR A 389 -6.66 16.02 -26.70
N ASN A 390 -6.72 16.86 -27.72
CA ASN A 390 -7.43 18.14 -27.67
C ASN A 390 -8.94 17.94 -27.55
N ALA A 391 -9.68 19.01 -27.30
CA ALA A 391 -11.14 18.98 -27.16
C ALA A 391 -11.86 18.41 -28.40
N ASP A 392 -11.32 18.60 -29.58
CA ASP A 392 -11.83 18.05 -30.84
C ASP A 392 -11.45 16.58 -31.11
N GLY A 393 -10.63 15.99 -30.24
CA GLY A 393 -10.08 14.65 -30.38
C GLY A 393 -8.81 14.57 -31.23
N GLY A 394 -8.30 15.70 -31.71
CA GLY A 394 -7.02 15.80 -32.40
C GLY A 394 -5.81 15.64 -31.45
N THR A 395 -4.64 15.40 -32.03
CA THR A 395 -3.40 15.23 -31.25
C THR A 395 -3.08 16.48 -30.43
N ALA A 396 -2.93 16.32 -29.13
CA ALA A 396 -2.40 17.38 -28.27
C ALA A 396 -0.86 17.36 -28.35
N ASN A 397 -0.30 18.37 -29.02
CA ASN A 397 1.14 18.50 -29.15
C ASN A 397 1.73 19.16 -27.87
N LEU A 398 1.72 18.42 -26.77
CA LEU A 398 2.24 18.88 -25.50
C LEU A 398 3.77 18.78 -25.46
N GLY A 399 4.39 19.73 -24.77
CA GLY A 399 5.79 19.68 -24.40
C GLY A 399 6.01 18.85 -23.13
N GLU A 400 6.99 19.21 -22.35
CA GLU A 400 7.30 18.58 -21.08
C GLU A 400 6.17 18.83 -20.07
N CYS A 401 5.55 17.75 -19.60
CA CYS A 401 4.47 17.75 -18.61
C CYS A 401 5.01 17.33 -17.25
N GLY A 402 4.48 17.92 -16.20
CA GLY A 402 4.88 17.67 -14.82
C GLY A 402 3.79 17.05 -13.98
N ASN A 403 3.69 17.51 -12.75
CA ASN A 403 2.73 17.03 -11.78
C ASN A 403 1.29 17.25 -12.22
N MET A 404 0.44 16.37 -11.73
CA MET A 404 -0.98 16.35 -12.01
C MET A 404 -1.75 16.17 -10.71
N VAL A 405 -2.90 16.84 -10.58
CA VAL A 405 -3.80 16.66 -9.44
C VAL A 405 -5.22 16.46 -9.96
N ARG A 406 -5.88 15.42 -9.46
CA ARG A 406 -7.28 15.16 -9.75
C ARG A 406 -8.20 15.91 -8.80
N LEU A 407 -9.25 16.51 -9.35
CA LEU A 407 -10.37 17.08 -8.59
C LEU A 407 -11.68 16.74 -9.31
N GLY A 408 -12.53 15.92 -8.68
CA GLY A 408 -13.76 15.43 -9.29
C GLY A 408 -13.50 14.65 -10.58
N ASN A 409 -14.14 15.05 -11.67
CA ASN A 409 -13.97 14.41 -12.98
C ASN A 409 -12.85 15.01 -13.84
N TYR A 410 -12.03 15.90 -13.28
CA TYR A 410 -10.98 16.59 -13.99
C TYR A 410 -9.60 16.36 -13.39
N VAL A 411 -8.59 16.29 -14.26
CA VAL A 411 -7.17 16.35 -13.89
C VAL A 411 -6.60 17.67 -14.33
N TYR A 412 -5.96 18.35 -13.39
CA TYR A 412 -5.18 19.57 -13.63
C TYR A 412 -3.73 19.19 -13.81
N ALA A 413 -3.21 19.37 -15.01
CA ALA A 413 -1.90 18.88 -15.43
C ALA A 413 -0.98 20.01 -15.89
N ILE A 414 0.24 20.04 -15.35
CA ILE A 414 1.24 21.04 -15.72
C ILE A 414 1.85 20.69 -17.08
N GLU A 415 1.87 21.63 -18.00
CA GLU A 415 2.86 21.73 -19.09
C GLU A 415 3.84 22.84 -18.70
N TYR A 416 5.09 22.47 -18.39
CA TYR A 416 6.06 23.38 -17.81
C TYR A 416 6.28 24.64 -18.65
N ASN A 417 6.32 25.79 -17.96
CA ASN A 417 6.52 27.12 -18.54
C ASN A 417 5.49 27.56 -19.59
N LYS A 418 4.33 26.89 -19.71
CA LYS A 418 3.33 27.19 -20.72
C LYS A 418 1.91 27.23 -20.19
N ASN A 419 1.40 26.10 -19.68
CA ASN A 419 -0.02 25.96 -19.36
C ASN A 419 -0.26 25.09 -18.12
N LEU A 420 -1.41 25.32 -17.49
CA LEU A 420 -2.11 24.33 -16.68
C LEU A 420 -3.31 23.82 -17.51
N HIS A 421 -3.27 22.57 -17.92
CA HIS A 421 -4.32 21.92 -18.68
C HIS A 421 -5.37 21.32 -17.76
N VAL A 422 -6.64 21.37 -18.19
CA VAL A 422 -7.76 20.69 -17.54
C VAL A 422 -8.20 19.55 -18.44
N ILE A 423 -8.05 18.32 -17.97
CA ILE A 423 -8.35 17.10 -18.71
C ILE A 423 -9.61 16.48 -18.13
N ASP A 424 -10.60 16.20 -18.96
CA ASP A 424 -11.79 15.44 -18.59
C ASP A 424 -11.45 13.95 -18.56
N CYS A 425 -11.57 13.33 -17.37
CA CYS A 425 -11.22 11.92 -17.13
C CYS A 425 -12.11 10.92 -17.87
N SER A 426 -13.33 11.33 -18.27
CA SER A 426 -14.27 10.45 -18.96
C SER A 426 -13.98 10.35 -20.47
N THR A 427 -13.33 11.37 -21.04
CA THR A 427 -13.06 11.46 -22.48
C THR A 427 -11.58 11.47 -22.82
N ASP A 428 -10.70 11.62 -21.83
CA ASP A 428 -9.25 11.79 -21.98
C ASP A 428 -8.89 13.00 -22.87
N ARG A 429 -9.68 14.08 -22.75
CA ARG A 429 -9.53 15.28 -23.55
C ARG A 429 -9.20 16.51 -22.73
N ILE A 430 -8.34 17.36 -23.28
CA ILE A 430 -8.08 18.68 -22.71
C ILE A 430 -9.28 19.58 -23.02
N VAL A 431 -10.04 19.95 -22.01
CA VAL A 431 -11.25 20.77 -22.15
C VAL A 431 -10.98 22.25 -21.87
N ALA A 432 -9.88 22.57 -21.18
CA ALA A 432 -9.41 23.94 -20.96
C ALA A 432 -7.89 24.00 -20.77
N SER A 433 -7.32 25.17 -21.03
CA SER A 433 -5.89 25.45 -20.79
C SER A 433 -5.75 26.85 -20.20
N ILE A 434 -5.12 26.92 -19.05
CA ILE A 434 -4.84 28.18 -18.33
C ILE A 434 -3.41 28.59 -18.70
N ALA A 435 -3.25 29.63 -19.49
CA ALA A 435 -1.94 30.12 -19.93
C ALA A 435 -1.18 30.77 -18.77
N ALA A 436 -0.18 30.09 -18.24
CA ALA A 436 0.70 30.57 -17.18
C ALA A 436 1.98 29.71 -17.12
N LYS A 437 3.08 30.30 -16.68
CA LYS A 437 4.31 29.55 -16.37
C LYS A 437 4.13 28.84 -15.03
N VAL A 438 3.58 27.65 -15.08
CA VAL A 438 3.31 26.83 -13.89
C VAL A 438 4.47 25.87 -13.65
N PHE A 439 4.88 25.71 -12.38
CA PHE A 439 6.00 24.87 -11.97
C PHE A 439 5.61 23.71 -11.03
N SER A 440 4.64 23.96 -10.15
CA SER A 440 4.17 22.94 -9.19
C SER A 440 2.66 23.09 -8.98
N ILE A 441 2.01 22.01 -8.57
CA ILE A 441 0.59 21.99 -8.22
C ILE A 441 0.38 21.10 -6.99
N THR A 442 -0.51 21.51 -6.10
CA THR A 442 -0.98 20.72 -4.95
C THR A 442 -2.44 20.99 -4.64
N MET A 443 -3.08 20.07 -3.92
CA MET A 443 -4.41 20.26 -3.33
C MET A 443 -4.24 20.60 -1.85
N SER A 444 -4.96 21.59 -1.34
CA SER A 444 -5.06 21.87 0.10
C SER A 444 -6.19 21.09 0.76
N LYS A 445 -6.22 21.07 2.09
CA LYS A 445 -7.21 20.33 2.88
C LYS A 445 -8.66 20.67 2.52
N ASP A 446 -8.95 21.92 2.18
CA ASP A 446 -10.28 22.39 1.76
C ASP A 446 -10.65 22.02 0.32
N GLY A 447 -9.78 21.27 -0.39
CA GLY A 447 -9.96 20.88 -1.78
C GLY A 447 -9.59 21.96 -2.80
N SER A 448 -9.08 23.12 -2.38
CA SER A 448 -8.60 24.14 -3.30
C SER A 448 -7.31 23.69 -3.97
N LEU A 449 -7.17 23.99 -5.26
CA LEU A 449 -5.95 23.73 -6.02
C LEU A 449 -5.04 24.96 -5.99
N TRP A 450 -3.77 24.71 -5.75
CA TRP A 450 -2.74 25.72 -5.67
C TRP A 450 -1.59 25.43 -6.62
N VAL A 451 -1.10 26.46 -7.29
CA VAL A 451 0.05 26.37 -8.19
C VAL A 451 1.11 27.39 -7.85
N SER A 452 2.37 27.05 -8.07
CA SER A 452 3.46 28.02 -8.13
C SER A 452 3.68 28.46 -9.58
N THR A 453 3.92 29.78 -9.75
CA THR A 453 4.14 30.41 -11.05
C THR A 453 5.32 31.36 -10.96
N ASP A 454 5.74 31.95 -12.09
CA ASP A 454 6.74 33.01 -12.11
C ASP A 454 6.25 34.31 -11.41
N LYS A 455 4.99 34.38 -11.00
CA LYS A 455 4.38 35.50 -10.26
C LYS A 455 4.18 35.21 -8.78
N GLY A 456 4.45 34.01 -8.31
CA GLY A 456 4.22 33.60 -6.94
C GLY A 456 3.31 32.39 -6.82
N ILE A 457 2.50 32.34 -5.75
CA ILE A 457 1.49 31.31 -5.51
C ILE A 457 0.15 31.79 -6.01
N SER A 458 -0.59 30.92 -6.67
CA SER A 458 -1.94 31.21 -7.14
C SER A 458 -2.90 30.09 -6.79
N ARG A 459 -4.11 30.47 -6.39
CA ARG A 459 -5.25 29.54 -6.31
C ARG A 459 -5.83 29.36 -7.70
N VAL A 460 -6.21 28.14 -8.03
CA VAL A 460 -6.95 27.85 -9.26
C VAL A 460 -8.44 28.03 -9.02
N ASN A 461 -9.06 28.97 -9.70
CA ASN A 461 -10.52 29.07 -9.75
C ASN A 461 -11.03 28.07 -10.77
N THR A 462 -11.58 26.95 -10.29
CA THR A 462 -12.00 25.80 -11.11
C THR A 462 -13.30 26.04 -11.91
N GLU A 463 -14.09 27.06 -11.53
CA GLU A 463 -15.30 27.42 -12.26
C GLU A 463 -14.98 28.29 -13.48
N THR A 464 -14.02 29.19 -13.34
CA THR A 464 -13.66 30.15 -14.40
C THR A 464 -12.40 29.77 -15.16
N ASN A 465 -11.68 28.74 -14.72
CA ASN A 465 -10.35 28.34 -15.21
C ASN A 465 -9.36 29.53 -15.24
N LYS A 466 -9.28 30.25 -14.10
CA LYS A 466 -8.36 31.39 -13.93
C LYS A 466 -7.49 31.21 -12.70
N LEU A 467 -6.32 31.85 -12.69
CA LEU A 467 -5.44 31.90 -11.53
C LEU A 467 -5.71 33.16 -10.71
N GLU A 468 -5.90 32.97 -9.41
CA GLU A 468 -6.02 34.02 -8.40
C GLU A 468 -4.68 34.11 -7.66
N THR A 469 -3.81 35.03 -8.10
CA THR A 469 -2.45 35.15 -7.55
C THR A 469 -2.48 35.88 -6.20
N ILE A 470 -1.77 35.31 -5.22
CA ILE A 470 -1.60 35.89 -3.87
C ILE A 470 -0.31 36.70 -3.84
N SER A 471 -0.39 37.93 -3.33
CA SER A 471 0.79 38.77 -3.12
C SER A 471 1.66 38.20 -2.00
N LEU A 472 2.94 37.98 -2.28
CA LEU A 472 3.90 37.46 -1.31
C LEU A 472 4.48 38.65 -0.49
N PRO A 473 4.64 38.49 0.83
CA PRO A 473 5.40 39.42 1.66
C PRO A 473 6.88 39.47 1.25
N GLU A 474 7.53 40.58 1.65
CA GLU A 474 8.99 40.73 1.45
C GLU A 474 9.75 39.56 2.13
N GLY A 475 10.72 39.00 1.44
CA GLY A 475 11.54 37.89 1.92
C GLY A 475 10.91 36.51 1.81
N ILE A 476 9.66 36.40 1.34
CA ILE A 476 8.97 35.15 0.99
C ILE A 476 9.01 35.02 -0.53
N ASN A 477 9.55 33.93 -1.03
CA ASN A 477 9.59 33.62 -2.46
C ASN A 477 9.24 32.15 -2.72
N VAL A 478 8.81 31.87 -3.92
CA VAL A 478 8.56 30.48 -4.41
C VAL A 478 9.60 30.14 -5.48
N PRO A 479 9.84 28.86 -5.75
CA PRO A 479 10.66 28.45 -6.88
C PRO A 479 10.08 29.00 -8.18
N ALA A 480 10.78 29.93 -8.81
CA ALA A 480 10.36 30.56 -10.06
C ALA A 480 10.72 29.74 -11.31
N ASN A 481 11.51 28.69 -11.15
CA ASN A 481 11.91 27.80 -12.22
C ASN A 481 12.17 26.42 -11.60
N SER A 482 11.28 25.48 -11.84
CA SER A 482 11.51 24.09 -11.51
C SER A 482 11.97 23.35 -12.76
N ASN A 483 13.07 22.63 -12.66
CA ASN A 483 13.48 21.74 -13.73
C ASN A 483 12.69 20.46 -13.59
N GLY A 484 11.61 20.32 -14.36
CA GLY A 484 10.60 19.29 -14.24
C GLY A 484 11.08 17.86 -14.11
N ALA A 485 12.31 17.61 -14.50
CA ALA A 485 12.91 16.29 -14.38
C ALA A 485 13.44 15.99 -12.97
N TRP A 486 13.88 17.02 -12.24
CA TRP A 486 14.52 16.90 -10.93
C TRP A 486 13.71 17.54 -9.80
N CYS A 487 12.72 18.34 -10.15
CA CYS A 487 11.84 19.02 -9.20
C CYS A 487 10.38 18.86 -9.62
N PRO A 488 9.84 17.63 -9.67
CA PRO A 488 8.50 17.41 -10.21
C PRO A 488 7.41 18.09 -9.36
N ASP A 489 7.71 18.44 -8.12
CA ASP A 489 6.71 18.91 -7.18
C ASP A 489 7.33 19.77 -6.07
N GLY A 490 7.25 21.06 -6.23
CA GLY A 490 7.79 22.04 -5.28
C GLY A 490 6.80 22.53 -4.24
N LEU A 491 5.50 22.23 -4.39
CA LEU A 491 4.44 22.47 -3.42
C LEU A 491 4.00 21.18 -2.77
N CYS A 492 3.72 21.22 -1.47
CA CYS A 492 3.02 20.17 -0.76
C CYS A 492 2.04 20.78 0.25
N ALA A 493 1.08 20.00 0.72
CA ALA A 493 0.05 20.47 1.62
C ALA A 493 -0.13 19.55 2.82
N SER A 494 -0.54 20.11 3.93
CA SER A 494 -0.99 19.36 5.10
C SER A 494 -2.37 18.77 4.85
N MET A 495 -2.55 17.51 5.24
CA MET A 495 -3.87 16.88 5.31
C MET A 495 -4.58 17.19 6.63
N GLN A 496 -3.82 17.56 7.68
CA GLN A 496 -4.35 17.87 9.01
C GLN A 496 -4.80 19.32 9.16
N ASN A 497 -4.13 20.24 8.45
CA ASN A 497 -4.40 21.68 8.51
C ASN A 497 -4.56 22.26 7.09
N ASN A 498 -5.32 23.36 6.96
CA ASN A 498 -5.47 24.03 5.66
C ASN A 498 -4.26 24.92 5.36
N VAL A 499 -3.10 24.27 5.18
CA VAL A 499 -1.79 24.91 5.03
C VAL A 499 -1.04 24.27 3.85
N ILE A 500 -0.45 25.10 3.01
CA ILE A 500 0.48 24.68 1.97
C ILE A 500 1.91 25.08 2.32
N TYR A 501 2.88 24.25 1.86
CA TYR A 501 4.30 24.42 2.13
C TYR A 501 5.09 24.39 0.83
N TRP A 502 6.23 25.09 0.81
CA TRP A 502 7.17 25.10 -0.31
C TRP A 502 8.57 25.48 0.12
N THR A 503 9.53 25.28 -0.76
CA THR A 503 10.93 25.64 -0.55
C THR A 503 11.26 26.98 -1.19
N SER A 504 12.30 27.65 -0.69
CA SER A 504 12.65 29.04 -1.07
C SER A 504 13.14 29.22 -2.50
N VAL A 505 13.75 28.21 -3.08
CA VAL A 505 14.32 28.19 -4.45
C VAL A 505 14.25 26.78 -5.00
N SER A 506 14.66 26.57 -6.27
CA SER A 506 14.64 25.24 -6.89
C SER A 506 15.82 24.35 -6.48
N TRP A 507 16.96 24.92 -6.15
CA TRP A 507 18.23 24.22 -5.87
C TRP A 507 18.99 24.83 -4.69
N ASN A 508 19.80 24.02 -3.98
CA ASN A 508 20.58 24.48 -2.81
C ASN A 508 19.70 25.20 -1.78
N ILE A 509 18.65 24.55 -1.38
CA ILE A 509 17.56 25.15 -0.64
C ILE A 509 17.89 25.25 0.83
N LEU A 510 17.68 26.41 1.43
CA LEU A 510 17.94 26.67 2.84
C LEU A 510 16.68 26.95 3.65
N LYS A 511 15.56 27.25 3.00
CA LYS A 511 14.36 27.70 3.70
C LYS A 511 13.12 26.98 3.22
N VAL A 512 12.22 26.70 4.17
CA VAL A 512 10.85 26.22 3.92
C VAL A 512 9.89 27.29 4.41
N PHE A 513 8.92 27.60 3.57
CA PHE A 513 7.83 28.53 3.86
C PHE A 513 6.51 27.81 3.91
N LYS A 514 5.53 28.43 4.57
CA LYS A 514 4.14 27.98 4.56
C LYS A 514 3.18 29.14 4.38
N TYR A 515 1.98 28.82 3.93
CA TYR A 515 0.83 29.71 3.88
C TYR A 515 -0.36 29.03 4.56
N ASP A 516 -0.84 29.65 5.65
CA ASP A 516 -2.07 29.25 6.34
C ASP A 516 -3.24 29.90 5.59
N ILE A 517 -4.00 29.10 4.86
CA ILE A 517 -5.06 29.56 3.97
C ILE A 517 -6.20 30.18 4.78
N ASN A 518 -6.54 29.60 5.94
CA ASN A 518 -7.65 30.11 6.76
C ASN A 518 -7.33 31.45 7.42
N LYS A 519 -6.05 31.68 7.76
CA LYS A 519 -5.61 32.92 8.39
C LYS A 519 -5.13 33.96 7.40
N ASN A 520 -4.85 33.56 6.16
CA ASN A 520 -4.16 34.36 5.15
C ASN A 520 -2.78 34.84 5.65
N GLU A 521 -2.01 33.92 6.26
CA GLU A 521 -0.74 34.24 6.89
C GLU A 521 0.41 33.43 6.27
N PHE A 522 1.52 34.09 5.99
CA PHE A 522 2.77 33.49 5.55
C PHE A 522 3.75 33.36 6.72
N ALA A 523 4.51 32.27 6.73
CA ALA A 523 5.57 32.09 7.69
C ALA A 523 6.76 31.33 7.08
N LYS A 524 7.96 31.65 7.57
CA LYS A 524 9.15 30.81 7.40
C LYS A 524 9.12 29.74 8.51
N VAL A 525 9.20 28.47 8.13
CA VAL A 525 9.10 27.33 9.05
C VAL A 525 10.47 26.73 9.35
N VAL A 526 11.29 26.54 8.32
CA VAL A 526 12.66 26.00 8.45
C VAL A 526 13.63 27.01 7.88
N ASP A 527 14.77 27.19 8.55
CA ASP A 527 15.88 28.02 8.07
C ASP A 527 17.22 27.32 8.35
N LEU A 528 17.89 26.84 7.30
CA LEU A 528 19.19 26.19 7.35
C LEU A 528 20.34 27.13 7.10
N SER A 529 20.11 28.45 6.97
CA SER A 529 21.15 29.44 6.63
C SER A 529 22.30 29.46 7.65
N ASN A 530 22.01 29.11 8.90
CA ASN A 530 22.98 29.06 9.99
C ASN A 530 23.14 27.64 10.55
N ASP A 531 22.80 26.62 9.77
CA ASP A 531 23.01 25.23 10.19
C ASP A 531 24.50 24.95 10.44
N ALA A 532 24.87 24.45 11.61
CA ALA A 532 26.25 24.24 12.02
C ALA A 532 27.00 23.27 11.10
N ASP A 533 26.30 22.27 10.59
CA ASP A 533 26.85 21.24 9.69
C ASP A 533 26.73 21.62 8.21
N LYS A 534 26.19 22.81 7.91
CA LYS A 534 25.97 23.35 6.56
C LYS A 534 25.08 22.49 5.66
N TRP A 535 24.11 21.84 6.25
CA TRP A 535 23.11 21.08 5.51
C TRP A 535 22.25 22.00 4.64
N LYS A 536 21.86 21.50 3.48
CA LYS A 536 20.93 22.13 2.55
C LYS A 536 20.08 21.07 1.85
N MET A 537 18.91 21.42 1.33
CA MET A 537 18.12 20.57 0.48
C MET A 537 18.58 20.70 -0.97
N TYR A 538 18.61 19.59 -1.70
CA TYR A 538 19.07 19.56 -3.09
C TYR A 538 18.05 20.18 -4.04
N SER A 539 16.80 19.69 -4.01
CA SER A 539 15.73 20.10 -4.91
C SER A 539 14.41 20.36 -4.19
N ALA A 540 13.48 21.02 -4.87
CA ALA A 540 12.18 21.38 -4.30
C ALA A 540 11.33 20.16 -3.89
N SER A 541 11.51 19.01 -4.54
CA SER A 541 10.81 17.75 -4.20
C SER A 541 11.30 17.07 -2.92
N ASN A 542 12.36 17.58 -2.31
CA ASN A 542 12.92 17.06 -1.05
C ASN A 542 12.12 17.43 0.20
N LEU A 543 10.96 18.02 0.06
CA LEU A 543 10.04 18.36 1.16
C LEU A 543 8.73 17.60 0.98
N ARG A 544 8.29 16.89 2.02
CA ARG A 544 6.94 16.30 2.11
C ARG A 544 6.42 16.42 3.53
N ILE A 545 5.10 16.33 3.64
CA ILE A 545 4.37 16.39 4.90
C ILE A 545 3.76 15.02 5.17
N ASP A 546 4.03 14.48 6.35
CA ASP A 546 3.42 13.23 6.81
C ASP A 546 1.90 13.42 6.90
N PRO A 547 1.09 12.60 6.21
CA PRO A 547 -0.36 12.78 6.14
C PRO A 547 -1.07 12.64 7.49
N ILE A 548 -0.50 11.89 8.42
CA ILE A 548 -1.10 11.60 9.74
C ILE A 548 -0.54 12.52 10.83
N THR A 549 0.78 12.66 10.91
CA THR A 549 1.43 13.41 12.01
C THR A 549 1.60 14.90 11.74
N ASP A 550 1.44 15.34 10.50
CA ASP A 550 1.71 16.71 10.02
C ASP A 550 3.18 17.15 10.16
N ASN A 551 4.08 16.19 10.35
CA ASN A 551 5.52 16.46 10.42
C ASN A 551 6.11 16.69 9.02
N LEU A 552 7.04 17.63 8.96
CA LEU A 552 7.79 17.91 7.74
C LEU A 552 8.98 16.95 7.66
N TYR A 553 9.15 16.33 6.52
CA TYR A 553 10.31 15.53 6.16
C TYR A 553 11.12 16.26 5.10
N VAL A 554 12.42 16.44 5.35
CA VAL A 554 13.34 17.05 4.41
C VAL A 554 14.56 16.17 4.19
N SER A 555 14.93 15.97 2.93
CA SER A 555 16.15 15.27 2.55
C SER A 555 17.27 16.27 2.35
N LEU A 556 18.40 16.00 2.99
CA LEU A 556 19.53 16.91 3.10
C LEU A 556 20.79 16.35 2.43
N PHE A 557 21.62 17.24 1.91
CA PHE A 557 22.97 16.97 1.45
C PHE A 557 23.90 18.10 1.85
N LYS A 558 25.22 17.87 1.80
CA LYS A 558 26.20 18.93 2.13
C LYS A 558 26.69 19.68 0.90
N ASP A 559 27.15 18.97 -0.13
CA ASP A 559 27.57 19.58 -1.38
C ASP A 559 27.59 18.57 -2.53
N TYR A 560 27.75 19.08 -3.77
CA TYR A 560 27.94 18.25 -4.94
C TYR A 560 29.26 17.49 -4.86
N GLY A 561 29.23 16.21 -5.16
CA GLY A 561 30.40 15.33 -5.06
C GLY A 561 30.74 14.89 -3.64
N VAL A 562 29.99 15.35 -2.63
CA VAL A 562 30.06 14.87 -1.24
C VAL A 562 28.86 13.95 -1.00
N THR A 563 29.15 12.76 -0.52
CA THR A 563 28.12 11.71 -0.30
C THR A 563 27.50 11.74 1.09
N ASP A 564 27.50 12.89 1.76
CA ASP A 564 26.83 13.05 3.05
C ASP A 564 25.38 13.42 2.82
N TYR A 565 24.48 12.51 3.17
CA TYR A 565 23.02 12.66 3.09
C TYR A 565 22.39 12.42 4.45
N ALA A 566 21.27 13.10 4.71
CA ALA A 566 20.48 12.90 5.90
C ALA A 566 18.99 13.13 5.62
N VAL A 567 18.13 12.52 6.45
CA VAL A 567 16.73 12.88 6.58
C VAL A 567 16.57 13.64 7.88
N ARG A 568 15.92 14.79 7.82
CA ARG A 568 15.58 15.58 9.01
C ARG A 568 14.09 15.80 9.07
N THR A 569 13.52 15.66 10.27
CA THR A 569 12.10 15.90 10.50
C THR A 569 11.88 17.11 11.40
N TYR A 570 10.80 17.82 11.15
CA TYR A 570 10.37 18.98 11.92
C TYR A 570 8.88 18.86 12.23
N ASP A 571 8.45 19.46 13.33
CA ASP A 571 7.03 19.68 13.53
C ASP A 571 6.50 20.80 12.60
N ASN A 572 5.19 20.99 12.56
CA ASN A 572 4.55 22.01 11.71
C ASN A 572 4.82 23.48 12.17
N LYS A 573 5.56 23.66 13.28
CA LYS A 573 6.05 24.96 13.76
C LYS A 573 7.51 25.19 13.38
N GLY A 574 8.21 24.15 12.87
CA GLY A 574 9.61 24.20 12.46
C GLY A 574 10.60 23.80 13.55
N ASN A 575 10.14 23.23 14.67
CA ASN A 575 11.05 22.66 15.64
C ASN A 575 11.63 21.35 15.11
N LYS A 576 12.97 21.22 15.12
CA LYS A 576 13.65 19.99 14.73
C LYS A 576 13.25 18.85 15.68
N LEU A 577 12.78 17.74 15.13
CA LEU A 577 12.43 16.53 15.85
C LEU A 577 13.61 15.55 15.81
N ASN A 578 13.93 15.04 14.64
CA ASN A 578 14.97 14.03 14.44
C ASN A 578 15.89 14.37 13.28
N GLN A 579 17.04 13.72 13.25
CA GLN A 579 17.92 13.65 12.10
C GLN A 579 18.48 12.24 12.01
N TYR A 580 18.42 11.68 10.81
CA TYR A 580 18.90 10.36 10.47
C TYR A 580 19.94 10.51 9.38
N ASP A 581 21.20 10.29 9.69
CA ASP A 581 22.29 10.35 8.74
C ASP A 581 22.34 9.02 7.96
N LEU A 582 22.44 9.08 6.64
CA LEU A 582 22.54 7.88 5.82
C LEU A 582 23.98 7.32 5.93
N GLU A 583 24.10 6.09 6.41
CA GLU A 583 25.37 5.38 6.52
C GLU A 583 25.86 4.90 5.15
N GLN A 584 24.95 4.37 4.33
CA GLN A 584 25.27 4.04 2.94
C GLN A 584 25.22 5.29 2.08
N LYS A 585 26.27 5.49 1.32
CA LYS A 585 26.52 6.72 0.54
C LYS A 585 26.55 6.47 -0.97
N ASN A 586 25.79 5.49 -1.41
CA ASN A 586 25.78 5.04 -2.81
C ASN A 586 24.81 5.84 -3.68
N TYR A 587 23.98 6.69 -3.07
CA TYR A 587 22.90 7.37 -3.75
C TYR A 587 23.33 8.71 -4.30
N TRP A 588 22.72 9.08 -5.39
CA TRP A 588 22.75 10.43 -5.90
C TRP A 588 21.43 11.10 -5.55
N PHE A 589 21.44 11.84 -4.46
CA PHE A 589 20.32 12.60 -3.92
C PHE A 589 19.03 11.77 -3.67
N PRO A 590 18.69 11.45 -2.42
CA PRO A 590 17.36 11.00 -2.06
C PRO A 590 16.34 12.09 -2.42
N GLY A 591 15.58 11.87 -3.49
CA GLY A 591 14.86 12.94 -4.18
C GLY A 591 13.44 13.17 -3.73
N MET A 592 12.72 12.13 -3.27
CA MET A 592 11.30 12.25 -2.94
C MET A 592 10.91 11.30 -1.82
N PHE A 593 10.14 11.79 -0.85
CA PHE A 593 9.49 10.97 0.17
C PHE A 593 8.12 10.49 -0.31
N VAL A 594 7.77 9.26 0.02
CA VAL A 594 6.47 8.67 -0.25
C VAL A 594 5.97 7.97 1.00
N PHE A 595 4.86 8.42 1.54
CA PHE A 595 4.23 7.78 2.69
C PHE A 595 3.37 6.62 2.22
N PRO A 596 3.37 5.48 2.95
CA PRO A 596 2.44 4.40 2.70
C PRO A 596 0.99 4.87 2.81
N ASP A 597 0.13 4.31 1.98
CA ASP A 597 -1.33 4.43 2.07
C ASP A 597 -1.80 3.23 2.91
N THR A 598 -2.22 3.48 4.14
CA THR A 598 -2.47 2.43 5.14
C THR A 598 -3.90 2.38 5.63
N GLU A 599 -4.68 3.44 5.36
CA GLU A 599 -6.06 3.56 5.81
C GLU A 599 -7.02 3.39 4.62
N ASP A 600 -7.94 2.46 4.73
CA ASP A 600 -8.97 2.27 3.71
C ASP A 600 -10.08 3.32 3.84
N PRO A 601 -10.69 3.77 2.73
CA PRO A 601 -11.84 4.68 2.79
C PRO A 601 -13.05 4.03 3.46
N VAL A 602 -13.67 4.75 4.38
CA VAL A 602 -14.83 4.31 5.15
C VAL A 602 -16.06 5.13 4.78
N ALA A 603 -17.07 4.46 4.20
CA ALA A 603 -18.35 5.09 3.88
C ALA A 603 -19.36 4.91 5.03
N SER A 604 -20.00 6.01 5.42
CA SER A 604 -21.11 6.00 6.38
C SER A 604 -22.44 5.65 5.69
N LYS A 605 -23.41 5.20 6.51
CA LYS A 605 -24.76 4.98 6.03
C LYS A 605 -25.38 6.28 5.51
N MET A 606 -26.05 6.23 4.37
CA MET A 606 -26.81 7.35 3.82
C MET A 606 -28.27 7.31 4.31
N ASP A 607 -28.84 8.50 4.49
CA ASP A 607 -30.26 8.64 4.79
C ASP A 607 -31.11 8.42 3.54
N ASP A 608 -32.34 7.93 3.72
CA ASP A 608 -33.31 7.72 2.65
C ASP A 608 -33.64 9.04 1.94
N ILE A 609 -33.68 9.03 0.60
CA ILE A 609 -34.01 10.20 -0.21
C ILE A 609 -35.49 10.10 -0.62
N THR A 610 -36.27 11.15 -0.34
CA THR A 610 -37.63 11.29 -0.85
C THR A 610 -37.67 12.37 -1.92
N VAL A 611 -38.23 12.04 -3.10
CA VAL A 611 -38.36 12.95 -4.22
C VAL A 611 -39.73 12.80 -4.87
N LEU A 612 -40.32 13.91 -5.35
CA LEU A 612 -41.58 13.85 -6.11
C LEU A 612 -41.32 13.42 -7.57
N GLN A 613 -42.27 12.73 -8.14
CA GLN A 613 -42.23 12.36 -9.57
C GLN A 613 -42.03 13.61 -10.43
N GLY A 614 -41.06 13.55 -11.36
CA GLY A 614 -40.68 14.64 -12.26
C GLY A 614 -39.81 15.73 -11.60
N LYS A 615 -39.46 15.60 -10.32
CA LYS A 615 -38.58 16.54 -9.57
C LYS A 615 -37.20 15.92 -9.33
N GLU A 616 -36.28 16.78 -8.94
CA GLU A 616 -34.93 16.42 -8.52
C GLU A 616 -34.71 16.71 -7.05
N ALA A 617 -33.89 15.89 -6.40
CA ALA A 617 -33.38 16.09 -5.05
C ALA A 617 -31.85 16.01 -5.10
N GLU A 618 -31.19 16.85 -4.29
CA GLU A 618 -29.73 16.85 -4.15
C GLU A 618 -29.32 16.44 -2.74
N VAL A 619 -28.27 15.60 -2.62
CA VAL A 619 -27.66 15.21 -1.36
C VAL A 619 -26.17 15.48 -1.45
N ASP A 620 -25.62 16.17 -0.45
CA ASP A 620 -24.18 16.41 -0.33
C ASP A 620 -23.47 15.11 0.06
N LEU A 621 -22.48 14.72 -0.74
CA LEU A 621 -21.66 13.51 -0.49
C LEU A 621 -20.33 13.85 0.17
N SER A 622 -20.05 15.08 0.54
CA SER A 622 -18.73 15.51 1.03
C SER A 622 -18.31 14.86 2.34
N THR A 623 -19.26 14.42 3.17
CA THR A 623 -19.03 13.84 4.48
C THR A 623 -19.41 12.35 4.59
N ILE A 624 -19.91 11.77 3.50
CA ILE A 624 -20.39 10.38 3.51
C ILE A 624 -19.24 9.38 3.57
N CYS A 625 -18.13 9.68 2.93
CA CYS A 625 -16.93 8.84 2.96
C CYS A 625 -15.76 9.62 3.50
N THR A 626 -14.94 9.00 4.36
CA THR A 626 -13.72 9.57 4.93
C THR A 626 -12.55 8.63 4.70
N ASP A 627 -11.36 9.22 4.61
CA ASP A 627 -10.09 8.53 4.50
C ASP A 627 -9.07 9.33 5.31
N ALA A 628 -8.31 8.65 6.19
CA ALA A 628 -7.50 9.35 7.18
C ALA A 628 -6.17 9.87 6.63
N ASP A 629 -5.60 9.20 5.63
CA ASP A 629 -4.31 9.51 5.03
C ASP A 629 -4.40 10.01 3.58
N ASN A 630 -5.63 10.31 3.11
CA ASN A 630 -5.88 10.92 1.81
C ASN A 630 -6.75 12.19 1.91
N PHE A 631 -6.59 13.10 0.95
CA PHE A 631 -7.40 14.32 0.94
C PHE A 631 -8.89 14.02 0.73
N GLN A 632 -9.72 14.47 1.64
CA GLN A 632 -11.17 14.30 1.59
C GLN A 632 -11.78 14.77 0.26
N ALA A 633 -11.28 15.86 -0.31
CA ALA A 633 -11.73 16.39 -1.58
C ALA A 633 -11.27 15.58 -2.79
N ALA A 634 -10.24 14.75 -2.64
CA ALA A 634 -9.75 13.86 -3.68
C ALA A 634 -10.60 12.60 -3.85
N ILE A 635 -11.45 12.24 -2.86
CA ILE A 635 -12.32 11.08 -2.94
C ILE A 635 -13.30 11.23 -4.10
N VAL A 636 -13.19 10.33 -5.06
CA VAL A 636 -14.04 10.31 -6.26
C VAL A 636 -15.36 9.62 -5.94
N LYS A 637 -16.45 10.25 -6.35
CA LYS A 637 -17.81 9.80 -6.07
C LYS A 637 -18.53 9.48 -7.38
N THR A 638 -19.07 8.27 -7.50
CA THR A 638 -19.80 7.84 -8.69
C THR A 638 -21.05 7.04 -8.31
N VAL A 639 -22.05 7.02 -9.18
CA VAL A 639 -23.18 6.09 -9.04
C VAL A 639 -22.75 4.77 -9.67
N LYS A 640 -22.57 3.74 -8.85
CA LYS A 640 -22.18 2.40 -9.28
C LYS A 640 -23.34 1.67 -9.95
N SER A 641 -24.52 1.76 -9.33
CA SER A 641 -25.73 1.11 -9.85
C SER A 641 -27.00 1.76 -9.29
N ILE A 642 -28.09 1.53 -9.97
CA ILE A 642 -29.45 1.78 -9.48
C ILE A 642 -30.29 0.51 -9.75
N ALA A 643 -30.99 0.03 -8.74
CA ALA A 643 -31.70 -1.25 -8.80
C ALA A 643 -32.87 -1.21 -9.80
N ASP A 644 -33.61 -0.10 -9.85
CA ASP A 644 -34.68 0.14 -10.82
C ASP A 644 -34.60 1.56 -11.40
N ALA A 645 -34.07 1.65 -12.60
CA ALA A 645 -33.91 2.90 -13.33
C ALA A 645 -35.22 3.46 -13.91
N GLU A 646 -36.35 2.70 -13.90
CA GLU A 646 -37.64 3.23 -14.28
C GLU A 646 -38.26 4.08 -13.16
N ILE A 647 -37.91 3.81 -11.89
CA ILE A 647 -38.40 4.55 -10.73
C ILE A 647 -37.61 5.87 -10.57
N ALA A 648 -36.28 5.83 -10.66
CA ALA A 648 -35.45 7.03 -10.52
C ALA A 648 -34.16 6.92 -11.30
N THR A 649 -33.56 8.06 -11.63
CA THR A 649 -32.16 8.14 -12.06
C THR A 649 -31.33 8.87 -11.01
N ALA A 650 -30.06 8.49 -10.92
CA ALA A 650 -29.09 9.10 -10.01
C ALA A 650 -27.80 9.44 -10.77
N THR A 651 -27.22 10.60 -10.48
CA THR A 651 -25.94 11.04 -11.04
C THR A 651 -25.17 11.84 -10.00
N VAL A 652 -23.84 11.83 -10.06
CA VAL A 652 -23.01 12.70 -9.20
C VAL A 652 -22.60 13.94 -10.00
N LYS A 653 -22.89 15.11 -9.47
CA LYS A 653 -22.49 16.40 -10.04
C LYS A 653 -21.92 17.30 -8.94
N ASN A 654 -20.74 17.84 -9.13
CA ASN A 654 -20.08 18.77 -8.19
C ASN A 654 -20.07 18.23 -6.74
N GLY A 655 -19.76 16.95 -6.57
CA GLY A 655 -19.72 16.30 -5.24
C GLY A 655 -21.08 16.00 -4.61
N LYS A 656 -22.19 16.31 -5.28
CA LYS A 656 -23.55 16.00 -4.83
C LYS A 656 -24.16 14.87 -5.63
N LEU A 657 -24.95 14.02 -4.96
CA LEU A 657 -25.84 13.06 -5.59
C LEU A 657 -27.11 13.80 -6.03
N VAL A 658 -27.38 13.79 -7.33
CA VAL A 658 -28.61 14.35 -7.93
C VAL A 658 -29.51 13.19 -8.31
N VAL A 659 -30.65 13.09 -7.65
CA VAL A 659 -31.66 12.04 -7.88
C VAL A 659 -32.88 12.67 -8.56
N LYS A 660 -33.33 12.09 -9.66
CA LYS A 660 -34.55 12.48 -10.37
C LYS A 660 -35.60 11.37 -10.26
N GLY A 661 -36.75 11.70 -9.69
CA GLY A 661 -37.89 10.79 -9.62
C GLY A 661 -38.60 10.67 -10.98
N LEU A 662 -38.77 9.46 -11.49
CA LEU A 662 -39.40 9.17 -12.76
C LEU A 662 -40.80 8.58 -12.60
N LYS A 663 -40.99 7.65 -11.67
CA LYS A 663 -42.24 6.92 -11.41
C LYS A 663 -42.37 6.67 -9.92
N ALA A 664 -43.61 6.76 -9.39
CA ALA A 664 -43.87 6.44 -7.97
C ALA A 664 -43.44 5.02 -7.64
N GLY A 665 -42.73 4.86 -6.53
CA GLY A 665 -42.17 3.59 -6.06
C GLY A 665 -40.90 3.80 -5.25
N SER A 666 -40.21 2.72 -4.90
CA SER A 666 -38.96 2.75 -4.16
C SER A 666 -37.88 1.97 -4.91
N THR A 667 -36.67 2.49 -4.95
CA THR A 667 -35.49 1.85 -5.53
C THR A 667 -34.28 2.13 -4.65
N THR A 668 -33.17 1.44 -4.89
CA THR A 668 -31.91 1.65 -4.18
C THR A 668 -30.82 2.02 -5.18
N ALA A 669 -30.04 3.05 -4.87
CA ALA A 669 -28.82 3.36 -5.59
C ALA A 669 -27.59 3.00 -4.74
N THR A 670 -26.58 2.43 -5.36
CA THR A 670 -25.28 2.17 -4.76
C THR A 670 -24.30 3.25 -5.23
N ILE A 671 -23.73 3.98 -4.30
CA ILE A 671 -22.74 5.04 -4.53
C ILE A 671 -21.36 4.48 -4.22
N ALA A 672 -20.43 4.60 -5.15
CA ALA A 672 -19.04 4.23 -4.98
C ALA A 672 -18.19 5.47 -4.63
N PHE A 673 -17.29 5.27 -3.69
CA PHE A 673 -16.31 6.26 -3.22
C PHE A 673 -14.92 5.65 -3.42
N CYS A 674 -14.16 6.20 -4.34
CA CYS A 674 -12.78 5.78 -4.62
C CYS A 674 -11.80 6.79 -4.03
N SER A 675 -11.04 6.38 -3.04
CA SER A 675 -9.93 7.13 -2.47
C SER A 675 -8.64 6.44 -2.84
N ASN A 676 -7.73 7.16 -3.47
CA ASN A 676 -6.41 6.68 -3.88
C ASN A 676 -6.41 5.26 -4.51
N GLY A 677 -7.44 4.94 -5.32
CA GLY A 677 -7.57 3.65 -6.03
C GLY A 677 -8.21 2.53 -5.22
N ILE A 678 -8.63 2.78 -3.99
CA ILE A 678 -9.42 1.85 -3.17
C ILE A 678 -10.86 2.32 -3.13
N THR A 679 -11.82 1.43 -3.41
CA THR A 679 -13.24 1.77 -3.48
C THR A 679 -14.05 1.11 -2.36
N THR A 680 -14.82 1.93 -1.67
CA THR A 680 -15.90 1.50 -0.77
C THR A 680 -17.25 1.96 -1.32
N THR A 681 -18.36 1.43 -0.80
CA THR A 681 -19.70 1.77 -1.29
C THR A 681 -20.68 2.05 -0.16
N ALA A 682 -21.69 2.88 -0.45
CA ALA A 682 -22.84 3.07 0.41
C ALA A 682 -24.13 2.98 -0.42
N ASP A 683 -25.12 2.30 0.13
CA ASP A 683 -26.46 2.22 -0.47
C ASP A 683 -27.35 3.35 0.08
N VAL A 684 -28.21 3.86 -0.79
CA VAL A 684 -29.24 4.85 -0.45
C VAL A 684 -30.59 4.46 -1.02
N ASN A 685 -31.60 4.41 -0.17
CA ASN A 685 -32.99 4.18 -0.62
C ASN A 685 -33.56 5.46 -1.20
N ILE A 686 -34.21 5.34 -2.34
CA ILE A 686 -34.88 6.45 -3.05
C ILE A 686 -36.36 6.14 -3.11
N ASN A 687 -37.16 7.02 -2.49
CA ASN A 687 -38.60 6.93 -2.44
C ASN A 687 -39.21 8.03 -3.33
N VAL A 688 -39.81 7.63 -4.44
CA VAL A 688 -40.50 8.53 -5.36
C VAL A 688 -41.96 8.55 -5.06
N SER A 689 -42.51 9.74 -4.71
CA SER A 689 -43.92 9.96 -4.46
C SER A 689 -44.62 10.56 -5.67
N ASP A 690 -45.93 10.25 -5.84
CA ASP A 690 -46.73 10.92 -6.89
C ASP A 690 -46.73 12.44 -6.71
N ALA A 691 -46.65 13.16 -7.83
CA ALA A 691 -46.69 14.62 -7.85
C ALA A 691 -48.04 15.18 -7.30
N THR A 692 -49.07 14.33 -7.22
CA THR A 692 -50.39 14.67 -6.70
C THR A 692 -50.55 14.35 -5.20
N ALA A 693 -49.59 13.65 -4.59
CA ALA A 693 -49.59 13.42 -3.16
C ALA A 693 -49.29 14.75 -2.46
N ILE A 694 -50.31 15.37 -1.87
CA ILE A 694 -50.14 16.46 -0.91
C ILE A 694 -49.30 15.85 0.23
N SER A 695 -48.05 16.21 0.34
CA SER A 695 -47.16 15.67 1.38
C SER A 695 -47.69 16.05 2.75
N SER A 696 -48.31 15.12 3.42
CA SER A 696 -48.60 15.21 4.86
C SER A 696 -47.43 14.73 5.74
N THR A 697 -46.26 14.54 5.18
CA THR A 697 -45.01 14.33 5.94
C THR A 697 -44.25 15.64 6.08
N ALA A 698 -44.79 16.53 6.93
CA ALA A 698 -43.92 17.49 7.57
C ALA A 698 -42.82 16.72 8.32
N ALA A 699 -41.56 16.93 7.96
CA ALA A 699 -40.47 16.61 8.84
C ALA A 699 -40.86 17.05 10.26
N ALA A 700 -40.61 16.23 11.24
CA ALA A 700 -40.81 16.60 12.65
C ALA A 700 -39.77 17.63 13.06
N THR A 701 -39.85 18.81 12.49
CA THR A 701 -39.36 20.02 13.14
C THR A 701 -40.21 20.21 14.38
N ASN A 702 -39.60 20.45 15.51
CA ASN A 702 -40.29 20.83 16.77
C ASN A 702 -41.10 22.10 16.58
N LEU A 703 -42.16 22.07 15.75
CA LEU A 703 -43.06 23.14 15.50
C LEU A 703 -43.88 23.36 16.78
N HIS A 704 -43.59 24.39 17.52
CA HIS A 704 -44.37 24.81 18.68
C HIS A 704 -45.13 26.09 18.37
N GLU A 705 -46.31 26.20 19.00
CA GLU A 705 -47.14 27.37 18.92
C GLU A 705 -46.44 28.59 19.58
N VAL A 706 -46.24 29.68 18.83
CA VAL A 706 -45.63 30.89 19.34
C VAL A 706 -46.64 32.01 19.63
N ALA A 707 -47.82 31.94 19.01
CA ALA A 707 -48.91 32.91 19.29
C ALA A 707 -50.27 32.32 18.81
N ARG A 708 -51.33 32.71 19.49
CA ARG A 708 -52.72 32.40 19.13
C ARG A 708 -53.59 33.67 19.13
N TYR A 709 -54.51 33.75 18.21
CA TYR A 709 -55.38 34.88 18.01
C TYR A 709 -56.83 34.45 17.79
N THR A 710 -57.76 35.29 18.18
CA THR A 710 -59.17 35.18 17.78
C THR A 710 -59.35 35.60 16.32
N VAL A 711 -60.51 35.38 15.72
CA VAL A 711 -60.80 35.71 14.33
C VAL A 711 -60.77 37.23 14.05
N ASP A 712 -60.99 38.07 15.08
CA ASP A 712 -60.89 39.53 15.05
C ASP A 712 -59.46 40.06 15.32
N GLY A 713 -58.47 39.12 15.39
CA GLY A 713 -57.04 39.46 15.47
C GLY A 713 -56.52 39.71 16.90
N ARG A 714 -57.31 39.53 17.94
CA ARG A 714 -56.87 39.73 19.33
C ARG A 714 -56.01 38.55 19.78
N ARG A 715 -54.85 38.77 20.30
CA ARG A 715 -53.97 37.73 20.86
C ARG A 715 -54.55 37.14 22.12
N ILE A 716 -54.56 35.80 22.21
CA ILE A 716 -55.04 35.03 23.37
C ILE A 716 -53.94 34.06 23.83
N ASN A 717 -53.84 33.81 25.14
CA ASN A 717 -52.82 32.98 25.76
C ASN A 717 -53.29 31.54 25.97
N GLN A 718 -54.58 31.26 25.72
CA GLN A 718 -55.15 29.91 25.79
C GLN A 718 -56.20 29.70 24.69
N PRO A 719 -56.41 28.42 24.25
CA PRO A 719 -57.51 28.13 23.32
C PRO A 719 -58.85 28.62 23.78
N GLN A 720 -59.58 29.29 22.91
CA GLN A 720 -60.99 29.70 23.18
C GLN A 720 -61.89 28.98 22.21
N LYS A 721 -63.13 28.66 22.71
CA LYS A 721 -64.16 27.99 21.92
C LYS A 721 -64.44 28.78 20.62
N GLY A 722 -64.44 28.04 19.51
CA GLY A 722 -64.62 28.57 18.16
C GLY A 722 -63.32 28.60 17.37
N LEU A 723 -63.27 29.43 16.32
CA LEU A 723 -62.12 29.50 15.39
C LEU A 723 -60.98 30.32 15.97
N ASN A 724 -59.81 29.71 16.13
CA ASN A 724 -58.57 30.31 16.56
C ASN A 724 -57.55 30.34 15.39
N ILE A 725 -56.73 31.41 15.32
CA ILE A 725 -55.64 31.52 14.38
C ILE A 725 -54.34 31.28 15.13
N VAL A 726 -53.63 30.22 14.83
CA VAL A 726 -52.40 29.76 15.51
C VAL A 726 -51.19 30.05 14.63
N LYS A 727 -50.21 30.75 15.14
CA LYS A 727 -48.91 31.01 14.50
C LYS A 727 -47.87 30.06 15.12
N PHE A 728 -47.11 29.36 14.27
CA PHE A 728 -46.03 28.43 14.65
C PHE A 728 -44.66 29.06 14.55
N SER A 729 -43.65 28.38 15.13
CA SER A 729 -42.26 28.81 15.20
C SER A 729 -41.58 28.95 13.84
N ASP A 730 -42.07 28.33 12.78
CA ASP A 730 -41.63 28.46 11.38
C ASP A 730 -42.27 29.65 10.64
N GLY A 731 -43.10 30.46 11.37
CA GLY A 731 -43.84 31.58 10.80
C GLY A 731 -45.15 31.19 10.12
N SER A 732 -45.46 29.91 9.99
CA SER A 732 -46.74 29.42 9.41
C SER A 732 -47.92 29.75 10.32
N VAL A 733 -49.12 29.90 9.70
CA VAL A 733 -50.36 30.21 10.40
C VAL A 733 -51.42 29.18 10.05
N LYS A 734 -52.03 28.59 11.05
CA LYS A 734 -53.15 27.63 10.90
C LYS A 734 -54.43 28.11 11.58
N LYS A 735 -55.57 27.83 10.97
CA LYS A 735 -56.91 28.00 11.57
C LYS A 735 -57.29 26.73 12.32
N VAL A 736 -57.53 26.80 13.61
CA VAL A 736 -57.85 25.70 14.49
C VAL A 736 -59.23 25.98 15.13
N VAL A 737 -60.18 25.05 14.95
CA VAL A 737 -61.45 25.09 15.63
C VAL A 737 -61.29 24.42 16.99
N VAL A 738 -61.68 25.11 18.06
CA VAL A 738 -61.69 24.61 19.43
C VAL A 738 -63.13 24.41 19.81
N GLU A 739 -63.50 23.18 20.16
CA GLU A 739 -64.88 22.77 20.54
C GLU A 739 -65.26 23.20 21.96
#